data_91e3a614d37ea316e169c843804f5a0b
#
_entry.id   91e3a614d37ea316e169c843804f5a0b
#
_cell.length_a   1.000
_cell.length_b   1.000
_cell.length_c   1.000
_cell.angle_alpha   90.00
_cell.angle_beta   90.00
_cell.angle_gamma   90.00
#
_symmetry.space_group_name_H-M   'P 1'
#
loop_
_entity.id
_entity.type
_entity.pdbx_description
1 polymer ?
#
loop_
_entity_poly.entity_id
_entity_poly.type
_entity_poly.pdbx_seq_one_letter_code
_entity_poly.pdbx_strand_id
1 'polypeptide(L)'
;IDNGTTNLVMGLSTIDGDLDLLSGGTITDTGIATVRGTLTATTDQSNKAITLDQLAVDGAFTLAPHGTGAVTIVNDAGLNLAASTMGGTFSGTATTGNISDSGNLTITDAATFITTAAGSNIILDQSGSGFASTVTMQAGNGSNATFGNITFVDSAAVRLHSSAASAGDLFINASTDLAVGGNLSITATTGNITQGAAVTVSGTSSFETMATDADITLSSANALGGAVTLTTAGSGGNVTLDNGTTALDIAASSVGGSLTLTSGHASGITDSGTVTVGGDFAATTDANNGDIDMGSLAVTGTITLTTNDAANNNTGHATVVNATQVVLAGSSIDGNFAATATTGNITDSGALTVTGTSSFITSANNATITLDTTSNAFTGALTITTNDDTGTDADVIIDGGTTALVIAASTIDGDLTLTSGATAGITDTGTVTVLGDINLITDAGNGVIDMGTLAVTGSVDLSTHGSGDATLVNATALDFEVSTVGGDLTATATTGDITQSGQLDVNGTGTTTLTASSSGADIILFNAANDFEGAVSTSGADVKLWAADSIDLAAATVTGDYTVYAGTTIDDSGAQIITGDATFKTHAASSSITLDHASNSFGGSFDTVGGIGYLVNDTSASGIVITGRTLEGNVTVTAKGPVTQSGALVVGGLTTITATGKNITLANESNDFKQAVKLVGANVEIVDTNSIDLGASTVTGTYKVTTGGAVIDSGTQEITGVTTIVAGSSNNITLDHSTNNFAAAVKIVSGNNVAITDEDAI
;
A
#
# COMPACT_ATOMS: atom_id res chain seq x y z
N ILE A 1 50.19 23.70 -59.17
CA ILE A 1 49.80 24.42 -60.41
C ILE A 1 49.17 25.75 -59.95
N ASP A 2 49.74 26.84 -60.33
CA ASP A 2 49.21 28.21 -60.18
C ASP A 2 48.82 28.75 -61.56
N ASN A 3 47.53 29.07 -61.73
CA ASN A 3 46.99 29.58 -62.99
C ASN A 3 46.75 31.12 -63.00
N GLY A 4 47.25 31.82 -61.97
CA GLY A 4 47.08 33.26 -61.82
C GLY A 4 45.58 33.64 -61.72
N THR A 5 45.16 34.66 -62.52
CA THR A 5 43.79 35.20 -62.44
C THR A 5 42.78 34.54 -63.37
N THR A 6 43.17 33.47 -64.10
CA THR A 6 42.27 32.77 -65.04
C THR A 6 41.74 31.47 -64.49
N ASN A 7 40.66 30.94 -65.12
CA ASN A 7 40.13 29.65 -64.72
C ASN A 7 41.12 28.51 -64.90
N LEU A 8 41.21 27.57 -63.96
CA LEU A 8 42.05 26.40 -64.10
C LEU A 8 41.16 25.20 -64.46
N VAL A 9 41.51 24.52 -65.53
CA VAL A 9 40.79 23.30 -65.95
C VAL A 9 41.79 22.14 -65.99
N MET A 10 41.48 21.12 -65.14
CA MET A 10 42.25 19.87 -65.12
C MET A 10 41.71 18.91 -66.18
N GLY A 11 42.58 18.36 -66.99
CA GLY A 11 42.26 17.27 -67.89
C GLY A 11 42.67 15.92 -67.28
N LEU A 12 42.58 14.86 -68.12
CA LEU A 12 43.04 13.53 -67.70
C LEU A 12 44.50 13.60 -67.23
N SER A 13 44.77 13.27 -66.00
CA SER A 13 46.08 13.43 -65.37
C SER A 13 46.40 12.29 -64.44
N THR A 14 47.65 11.93 -64.22
CA THR A 14 48.14 10.98 -63.22
C THR A 14 49.32 11.64 -62.50
N ILE A 15 49.15 11.76 -61.14
CA ILE A 15 50.13 12.38 -60.25
C ILE A 15 50.45 11.35 -59.13
N ASP A 16 51.72 10.96 -59.07
CA ASP A 16 52.19 9.96 -58.09
C ASP A 16 52.43 10.57 -56.71
N GLY A 17 52.46 11.87 -56.57
CA GLY A 17 52.59 12.61 -55.30
C GLY A 17 51.39 13.50 -55.02
N ASP A 18 51.62 14.59 -54.31
CA ASP A 18 50.60 15.59 -53.96
C ASP A 18 50.27 16.51 -55.11
N LEU A 19 49.06 17.02 -55.18
CA LEU A 19 48.58 17.99 -56.17
C LEU A 19 48.07 19.25 -55.45
N ASP A 20 48.78 20.38 -55.74
CA ASP A 20 48.35 21.71 -55.32
C ASP A 20 47.81 22.50 -56.49
N LEU A 21 46.59 22.99 -56.42
CA LEU A 21 45.89 23.81 -57.37
C LEU A 21 45.59 25.19 -56.78
N LEU A 22 46.11 26.23 -57.43
CA LEU A 22 45.87 27.63 -57.11
C LEU A 22 45.32 28.35 -58.29
N SER A 23 44.23 29.10 -58.14
CA SER A 23 43.65 29.85 -59.26
C SER A 23 42.90 31.09 -58.75
N GLY A 24 43.06 32.22 -59.42
CA GLY A 24 42.19 33.37 -59.24
C GLY A 24 40.87 33.27 -60.01
N GLY A 25 40.67 32.24 -60.82
CA GLY A 25 39.40 31.86 -61.43
C GLY A 25 38.80 30.64 -60.82
N THR A 26 37.85 29.99 -61.49
CA THR A 26 37.31 28.70 -61.09
C THR A 26 38.35 27.59 -61.32
N ILE A 27 38.23 26.53 -60.45
CA ILE A 27 38.95 25.27 -60.61
C ILE A 27 37.96 24.22 -61.07
N THR A 28 38.16 23.57 -62.20
CA THR A 28 37.27 22.53 -62.73
C THR A 28 38.12 21.40 -63.36
N ASP A 29 37.49 20.24 -63.58
CA ASP A 29 38.07 19.14 -64.35
C ASP A 29 37.20 18.79 -65.54
N THR A 30 37.81 18.14 -66.53
CA THR A 30 37.20 17.63 -67.78
C THR A 30 37.66 16.21 -68.12
N GLY A 31 38.32 15.55 -67.15
CA GLY A 31 38.80 14.19 -67.25
C GLY A 31 39.38 13.74 -65.95
N ILE A 32 39.47 12.43 -65.73
CA ILE A 32 39.85 11.85 -64.44
C ILE A 32 41.25 12.33 -64.03
N ALA A 33 41.32 12.99 -62.88
CA ALA A 33 42.62 13.32 -62.27
C ALA A 33 42.91 12.27 -61.18
N THR A 34 43.89 11.39 -61.44
CA THR A 34 44.36 10.38 -60.46
C THR A 34 45.52 11.01 -59.69
N VAL A 35 45.34 11.05 -58.29
CA VAL A 35 46.36 11.60 -57.39
C VAL A 35 46.59 10.59 -56.25
N ARG A 36 47.84 10.11 -56.15
CA ARG A 36 48.18 9.14 -55.09
C ARG A 36 48.50 9.79 -53.73
N GLY A 37 48.83 11.05 -53.74
CA GLY A 37 49.02 11.87 -52.54
C GLY A 37 47.81 12.68 -52.15
N THR A 38 48.03 13.81 -51.51
CA THR A 38 46.99 14.77 -51.11
C THR A 38 46.58 15.69 -52.23
N LEU A 39 45.37 16.23 -52.21
CA LEU A 39 44.90 17.27 -53.10
C LEU A 39 44.59 18.55 -52.34
N THR A 40 45.26 19.64 -52.66
CA THR A 40 44.94 20.98 -52.18
C THR A 40 44.37 21.81 -53.35
N ALA A 41 43.16 22.41 -53.08
CA ALA A 41 42.56 23.29 -54.11
C ALA A 41 42.17 24.62 -53.44
N THR A 42 42.73 25.71 -53.97
CA THR A 42 42.58 27.08 -53.47
C THR A 42 42.19 28.05 -54.56
N THR A 43 41.14 28.85 -54.30
CA THR A 43 40.89 30.02 -55.18
C THR A 43 41.19 31.29 -54.37
N ASP A 44 41.94 32.25 -54.98
CA ASP A 44 42.38 33.48 -54.33
C ASP A 44 41.54 34.72 -54.70
N GLN A 45 40.59 34.61 -55.65
CA GLN A 45 39.57 35.63 -55.89
C GLN A 45 38.22 35.25 -55.35
N SER A 46 37.50 36.27 -54.83
CA SER A 46 36.22 36.09 -54.19
C SER A 46 35.18 35.33 -55.01
N ASN A 47 34.47 34.39 -54.37
CA ASN A 47 33.31 33.66 -54.88
C ASN A 47 33.60 32.80 -56.12
N LYS A 48 34.84 32.29 -56.25
CA LYS A 48 35.22 31.34 -57.32
C LYS A 48 34.98 29.92 -56.87
N ALA A 49 34.27 29.14 -57.66
CA ALA A 49 33.91 27.76 -57.34
C ALA A 49 35.11 26.80 -57.66
N ILE A 50 35.13 25.72 -56.88
CA ILE A 50 35.94 24.53 -57.11
C ILE A 50 34.94 23.39 -57.44
N THR A 51 35.01 22.88 -58.67
CA THR A 51 34.17 21.76 -59.13
C THR A 51 35.11 20.72 -59.76
N LEU A 52 35.40 19.70 -58.97
CA LEU A 52 36.26 18.58 -59.29
C LEU A 52 35.45 17.29 -59.12
N ASP A 53 34.73 16.90 -60.16
CA ASP A 53 33.74 15.81 -60.10
C ASP A 53 34.21 14.53 -60.85
N GLN A 54 35.47 14.50 -61.27
CA GLN A 54 36.15 13.36 -61.93
C GLN A 54 37.49 13.09 -61.26
N LEU A 55 37.48 12.70 -59.98
CA LEU A 55 38.71 12.49 -59.22
C LEU A 55 38.91 11.03 -58.84
N ALA A 56 40.19 10.63 -58.77
CA ALA A 56 40.68 9.39 -58.16
C ALA A 56 41.86 9.74 -57.23
N VAL A 57 41.52 10.28 -55.99
CA VAL A 57 42.52 10.76 -55.05
C VAL A 57 42.57 9.77 -53.85
N ASP A 58 43.77 9.25 -53.57
CA ASP A 58 43.98 8.33 -52.41
C ASP A 58 44.26 9.07 -51.13
N GLY A 59 44.74 10.29 -51.13
CA GLY A 59 45.07 11.09 -49.94
C GLY A 59 43.95 12.01 -49.45
N ALA A 60 44.30 12.91 -48.52
CA ALA A 60 43.37 13.88 -47.98
C ALA A 60 43.17 15.12 -48.88
N PHE A 61 41.99 15.72 -48.75
CA PHE A 61 41.62 16.95 -49.47
C PHE A 61 41.70 18.14 -48.51
N THR A 62 42.39 19.21 -48.98
CA THR A 62 42.36 20.53 -48.34
C THR A 62 41.67 21.50 -49.30
N LEU A 63 40.57 22.11 -48.90
CA LEU A 63 39.72 22.93 -49.79
C LEU A 63 39.58 24.34 -49.19
N ALA A 64 40.02 25.33 -49.95
CA ALA A 64 40.04 26.72 -49.49
C ALA A 64 39.52 27.68 -50.59
N PRO A 65 38.24 27.68 -50.94
CA PRO A 65 37.66 28.68 -51.83
C PRO A 65 37.62 30.03 -51.12
N HIS A 66 37.94 31.09 -51.79
CA HIS A 66 37.91 32.46 -51.29
C HIS A 66 36.47 33.01 -51.33
N GLY A 67 36.01 33.57 -50.21
CA GLY A 67 34.63 34.11 -50.06
C GLY A 67 33.53 33.03 -50.06
N THR A 68 32.46 33.22 -50.81
CA THR A 68 31.33 32.30 -50.93
C THR A 68 31.42 31.37 -52.14
N GLY A 69 32.62 31.00 -52.55
CA GLY A 69 32.82 30.03 -53.65
C GLY A 69 32.27 28.65 -53.29
N ALA A 70 31.38 28.10 -54.11
CA ALA A 70 30.87 26.76 -53.94
C ALA A 70 31.96 25.71 -54.26
N VAL A 71 31.91 24.59 -53.53
CA VAL A 71 32.81 23.45 -53.69
C VAL A 71 32.00 22.20 -54.03
N THR A 72 32.34 21.52 -55.10
CA THR A 72 31.81 20.20 -55.46
C THR A 72 32.99 19.25 -55.70
N ILE A 73 33.02 18.14 -54.99
CA ILE A 73 34.01 17.08 -55.08
C ILE A 73 33.30 15.75 -55.31
N VAL A 74 33.65 15.02 -56.32
CA VAL A 74 33.31 13.61 -56.52
C VAL A 74 34.60 12.81 -56.65
N ASN A 75 34.86 11.94 -55.67
CA ASN A 75 35.99 11.05 -55.62
C ASN A 75 35.57 9.59 -55.89
N ASP A 76 36.31 8.86 -56.75
CA ASP A 76 36.01 7.47 -57.07
C ASP A 76 36.43 6.50 -55.95
N ALA A 77 37.03 6.98 -54.87
CA ALA A 77 37.43 6.29 -53.68
C ALA A 77 36.75 6.89 -52.46
N GLY A 78 37.28 6.67 -51.23
CA GLY A 78 36.90 7.40 -50.04
C GLY A 78 37.24 8.89 -50.16
N LEU A 79 36.55 9.73 -49.38
CA LEU A 79 36.80 11.17 -49.34
C LEU A 79 37.24 11.56 -47.92
N ASN A 80 38.55 11.74 -47.72
CA ASN A 80 39.13 12.22 -46.47
C ASN A 80 39.34 13.74 -46.53
N LEU A 81 38.58 14.50 -45.74
CA LEU A 81 38.67 15.96 -45.70
C LEU A 81 39.66 16.39 -44.60
N ALA A 82 40.79 16.97 -44.98
CA ALA A 82 41.66 17.67 -44.04
C ALA A 82 41.05 19.03 -43.64
N ALA A 83 41.70 19.75 -42.71
CA ALA A 83 41.22 21.06 -42.26
C ALA A 83 40.90 21.97 -43.45
N SER A 84 39.62 22.37 -43.58
CA SER A 84 39.11 23.11 -44.75
C SER A 84 38.14 24.18 -44.32
N THR A 85 38.14 25.32 -44.98
CA THR A 85 37.24 26.45 -44.72
C THR A 85 36.52 26.85 -45.99
N MET A 86 35.20 26.75 -46.01
CA MET A 86 34.33 27.00 -47.16
C MET A 86 33.23 27.99 -46.80
N GLY A 87 33.24 29.16 -47.38
CA GLY A 87 32.22 30.19 -47.12
C GLY A 87 30.94 29.99 -47.94
N GLY A 88 30.97 29.19 -49.00
CA GLY A 88 29.82 28.82 -49.85
C GLY A 88 29.39 27.36 -49.58
N THR A 89 28.50 26.87 -50.46
CA THR A 89 27.99 25.49 -50.37
C THR A 89 29.09 24.45 -50.61
N PHE A 90 28.99 23.33 -49.92
CA PHE A 90 29.85 22.16 -50.11
C PHE A 90 29.03 20.95 -50.59
N SER A 91 29.53 20.25 -51.58
CA SER A 91 28.99 18.93 -51.97
C SER A 91 30.14 17.95 -52.17
N GLY A 92 30.23 16.94 -51.29
CA GLY A 92 31.27 15.89 -51.34
C GLY A 92 30.63 14.51 -51.55
N THR A 93 31.08 13.81 -52.61
CA THR A 93 30.63 12.44 -52.90
C THR A 93 31.82 11.48 -52.94
N ALA A 94 31.73 10.38 -52.20
CA ALA A 94 32.63 9.22 -52.30
C ALA A 94 31.90 8.08 -53.00
N THR A 95 32.47 7.57 -54.11
CA THR A 95 31.76 6.56 -54.90
C THR A 95 32.04 5.13 -54.47
N THR A 96 33.20 4.84 -53.83
CA THR A 96 33.58 3.48 -53.43
C THR A 96 34.11 3.35 -51.98
N GLY A 97 34.06 4.37 -51.16
CA GLY A 97 34.60 4.34 -49.79
C GLY A 97 33.87 5.26 -48.83
N ASN A 98 34.41 5.41 -47.65
CA ASN A 98 33.86 6.28 -46.60
C ASN A 98 34.14 7.77 -46.90
N ILE A 99 33.30 8.63 -46.34
CA ILE A 99 33.67 10.04 -46.13
C ILE A 99 34.18 10.15 -44.69
N SER A 100 35.31 10.81 -44.48
CA SER A 100 35.89 11.08 -43.17
C SER A 100 36.53 12.48 -43.15
N ASP A 101 36.70 13.03 -41.95
CA ASP A 101 37.51 14.23 -41.74
C ASP A 101 38.75 13.89 -40.90
N SER A 102 39.89 14.42 -41.31
CA SER A 102 41.18 14.34 -40.59
C SER A 102 41.62 15.71 -40.04
N GLY A 103 40.74 16.71 -40.17
CA GLY A 103 40.93 18.05 -39.63
C GLY A 103 39.64 18.84 -39.63
N ASN A 104 39.59 19.92 -38.85
CA ASN A 104 38.36 20.70 -38.66
C ASN A 104 37.80 21.25 -39.94
N LEU A 105 36.53 21.09 -40.18
CA LEU A 105 35.77 21.65 -41.28
C LEU A 105 35.02 22.88 -40.81
N THR A 106 35.17 23.99 -41.53
CA THR A 106 34.33 25.21 -41.31
C THR A 106 33.54 25.47 -42.56
N ILE A 107 32.24 25.24 -42.55
CA ILE A 107 31.33 25.40 -43.67
C ILE A 107 30.23 26.38 -43.30
N THR A 108 30.18 27.54 -43.99
CA THR A 108 29.26 28.62 -43.60
C THR A 108 27.88 28.50 -44.26
N ASP A 109 27.78 27.84 -45.42
CA ASP A 109 26.54 27.61 -46.15
C ASP A 109 26.19 26.11 -46.16
N ALA A 110 25.18 25.67 -46.91
CA ALA A 110 24.73 24.29 -46.93
C ALA A 110 25.84 23.29 -47.31
N ALA A 111 25.92 22.20 -46.57
CA ALA A 111 26.87 21.10 -46.76
C ALA A 111 26.14 19.80 -47.15
N THR A 112 26.68 19.07 -48.12
CA THR A 112 26.15 17.76 -48.54
C THR A 112 27.28 16.73 -48.58
N PHE A 113 27.07 15.59 -47.92
CA PHE A 113 28.02 14.46 -47.90
C PHE A 113 27.28 13.19 -48.35
N ILE A 114 27.80 12.54 -49.42
CA ILE A 114 27.16 11.35 -50.01
C ILE A 114 28.19 10.24 -50.21
N THR A 115 27.91 9.05 -49.63
CA THR A 115 28.59 7.82 -50.05
C THR A 115 27.66 6.99 -50.91
N THR A 116 28.16 6.43 -52.05
CA THR A 116 27.31 5.68 -52.98
C THR A 116 27.56 4.16 -52.93
N ALA A 117 28.62 3.69 -52.30
CA ALA A 117 28.88 2.27 -52.13
C ALA A 117 28.15 1.69 -50.94
N ALA A 118 27.70 0.45 -51.07
CA ALA A 118 27.01 -0.26 -49.97
C ALA A 118 27.91 -0.40 -48.73
N GLY A 119 27.37 -0.05 -47.55
CA GLY A 119 28.08 -0.15 -46.26
C GLY A 119 29.15 0.93 -46.01
N SER A 120 29.26 1.93 -46.89
CA SER A 120 30.21 3.05 -46.72
C SER A 120 29.68 4.05 -45.67
N ASN A 121 30.54 4.45 -44.73
CA ASN A 121 30.22 5.32 -43.59
C ASN A 121 30.53 6.80 -43.91
N ILE A 122 29.85 7.68 -43.15
CA ILE A 122 30.23 9.09 -43.04
C ILE A 122 30.70 9.30 -41.59
N ILE A 123 31.96 9.73 -41.41
CA ILE A 123 32.61 9.93 -40.11
C ILE A 123 33.18 11.33 -40.07
N LEU A 124 32.45 12.28 -39.51
CA LEU A 124 32.83 13.68 -39.32
C LEU A 124 32.91 13.94 -37.82
N ASP A 125 34.04 13.55 -37.20
CA ASP A 125 34.20 13.45 -35.74
C ASP A 125 35.15 14.48 -35.12
N GLN A 126 35.63 15.46 -35.92
CA GLN A 126 36.49 16.51 -35.40
C GLN A 126 35.70 17.54 -34.58
N SER A 127 35.96 17.63 -33.29
CA SER A 127 35.24 18.47 -32.31
C SER A 127 35.34 19.98 -32.58
N GLY A 128 36.26 20.43 -33.40
CA GLY A 128 36.39 21.83 -33.84
C GLY A 128 35.70 22.14 -35.18
N SER A 129 35.02 21.18 -35.80
CA SER A 129 34.25 21.39 -37.01
C SER A 129 33.01 22.23 -36.72
N GLY A 130 32.67 23.19 -37.61
CA GLY A 130 31.50 24.06 -37.46
C GLY A 130 30.72 24.17 -38.79
N PHE A 131 29.44 23.84 -38.72
CA PHE A 131 28.50 23.86 -39.83
C PHE A 131 27.43 24.92 -39.56
N ALA A 132 27.55 26.11 -40.20
CA ALA A 132 26.67 27.24 -39.87
C ALA A 132 25.30 27.21 -40.58
N SER A 133 25.05 26.23 -41.48
CA SER A 133 23.81 26.08 -42.22
C SER A 133 23.38 24.62 -42.26
N THR A 134 22.47 24.25 -43.14
CA THR A 134 21.95 22.89 -43.28
C THR A 134 23.04 21.89 -43.71
N VAL A 135 23.04 20.70 -43.08
CA VAL A 135 23.89 19.58 -43.45
C VAL A 135 23.01 18.44 -43.98
N THR A 136 23.34 17.96 -45.18
CA THR A 136 22.71 16.79 -45.80
C THR A 136 23.71 15.65 -45.83
N MET A 137 23.38 14.49 -45.31
CA MET A 137 24.23 13.29 -45.30
C MET A 137 23.49 12.09 -45.84
N GLN A 138 24.16 11.32 -46.71
CA GLN A 138 23.63 10.07 -47.26
C GLN A 138 24.74 9.02 -47.21
N ALA A 139 24.55 7.99 -46.31
CA ALA A 139 25.50 6.92 -46.12
C ALA A 139 25.05 5.61 -46.79
N GLY A 140 25.67 5.27 -47.94
CA GLY A 140 25.34 4.07 -48.69
C GLY A 140 24.41 4.32 -49.88
N ASN A 141 24.11 3.26 -50.61
CA ASN A 141 23.32 3.32 -51.84
C ASN A 141 21.87 2.88 -51.57
N GLY A 142 20.92 3.75 -51.86
CA GLY A 142 19.48 3.49 -51.71
C GLY A 142 18.90 2.31 -52.52
N SER A 143 19.72 1.66 -53.36
CA SER A 143 19.31 0.48 -54.15
C SER A 143 19.70 -0.86 -53.55
N ASN A 144 20.53 -0.91 -52.47
CA ASN A 144 20.98 -2.11 -51.82
C ASN A 144 20.77 -2.02 -50.31
N ALA A 145 20.21 -3.04 -49.68
CA ALA A 145 19.87 -3.10 -48.26
C ALA A 145 21.04 -3.04 -47.25
N THR A 146 22.22 -2.53 -47.66
CA THR A 146 23.39 -2.38 -46.80
C THR A 146 23.73 -0.90 -46.66
N PHE A 147 23.40 -0.38 -45.48
CA PHE A 147 23.56 1.03 -45.13
C PHE A 147 24.87 1.25 -44.36
N GLY A 148 25.43 2.44 -44.44
CA GLY A 148 26.55 2.86 -43.64
C GLY A 148 26.14 3.56 -42.35
N ASN A 149 27.07 3.63 -41.40
CA ASN A 149 26.89 4.40 -40.17
C ASN A 149 27.22 5.87 -40.40
N ILE A 150 26.60 6.74 -39.61
CA ILE A 150 26.93 8.16 -39.60
C ILE A 150 27.37 8.55 -38.19
N THR A 151 28.55 9.18 -38.11
CA THR A 151 29.06 9.88 -36.93
C THR A 151 29.21 11.35 -37.30
N PHE A 152 28.61 12.24 -36.53
CA PHE A 152 28.63 13.68 -36.80
C PHE A 152 28.84 14.48 -35.53
N VAL A 153 29.84 15.36 -35.51
CA VAL A 153 30.17 16.28 -34.43
C VAL A 153 30.16 17.71 -34.97
N ASP A 154 29.42 18.61 -34.33
CA ASP A 154 29.39 20.03 -34.62
C ASP A 154 29.83 20.83 -33.38
N SER A 155 30.69 21.83 -33.58
CA SER A 155 31.15 22.73 -32.50
C SER A 155 30.08 23.72 -32.04
N ALA A 156 28.92 23.77 -32.71
CA ALA A 156 27.76 24.61 -32.37
C ALA A 156 26.52 23.77 -32.00
N ALA A 157 25.38 24.44 -31.87
CA ALA A 157 24.12 23.75 -31.68
C ALA A 157 23.69 22.99 -32.95
N VAL A 158 23.34 21.71 -32.77
CA VAL A 158 22.92 20.85 -33.88
C VAL A 158 21.39 20.93 -34.04
N ARG A 159 20.95 21.23 -35.27
CA ARG A 159 19.54 21.15 -35.63
C ARG A 159 19.35 20.12 -36.74
N LEU A 160 18.61 19.06 -36.42
CA LEU A 160 18.31 18.00 -37.37
C LEU A 160 17.14 18.42 -38.27
N HIS A 161 17.38 18.40 -39.58
CA HIS A 161 16.38 18.67 -40.61
C HIS A 161 16.40 17.57 -41.67
N SER A 162 15.26 17.30 -42.31
CA SER A 162 15.15 16.20 -43.25
C SER A 162 14.53 16.55 -44.61
N SER A 163 14.73 15.71 -45.62
CA SER A 163 13.98 15.66 -46.88
C SER A 163 13.62 14.21 -47.23
N ALA A 164 12.54 14.00 -47.99
CA ALA A 164 12.02 12.69 -48.37
C ALA A 164 13.07 11.74 -48.90
N ALA A 165 13.18 10.55 -48.33
CA ALA A 165 14.22 9.59 -48.65
C ALA A 165 13.64 8.21 -49.01
N SER A 166 14.35 7.51 -49.89
CA SER A 166 14.24 6.07 -50.04
C SER A 166 14.96 5.35 -48.90
N ALA A 167 14.48 4.17 -48.52
CA ALA A 167 15.02 3.41 -47.41
C ALA A 167 16.54 3.25 -47.55
N GLY A 168 17.29 3.66 -46.52
CA GLY A 168 18.69 3.39 -46.37
C GLY A 168 19.67 4.55 -46.38
N ASP A 169 19.18 5.71 -46.63
CA ASP A 169 20.04 6.88 -46.73
C ASP A 169 19.78 7.84 -45.57
N LEU A 170 20.80 8.47 -45.01
CA LEU A 170 20.66 9.57 -44.07
C LEU A 170 20.58 10.88 -44.87
N PHE A 171 19.49 11.61 -44.69
CA PHE A 171 19.33 12.95 -45.24
C PHE A 171 19.08 13.96 -44.12
N ILE A 172 19.97 14.91 -43.91
CA ILE A 172 19.77 16.05 -43.03
C ILE A 172 19.36 17.26 -43.90
N ASN A 173 18.06 17.50 -44.04
CA ASN A 173 17.52 18.62 -44.82
C ASN A 173 16.22 19.17 -44.23
N ALA A 174 15.89 20.41 -44.53
CA ALA A 174 14.96 21.28 -43.84
C ALA A 174 13.43 21.01 -44.01
N SER A 175 12.94 20.00 -44.71
CA SER A 175 11.51 19.91 -45.05
C SER A 175 10.80 18.55 -44.96
N THR A 176 11.49 17.46 -44.63
CA THR A 176 10.93 16.10 -44.52
C THR A 176 11.74 15.24 -43.54
N ASP A 177 11.30 14.02 -43.23
CA ASP A 177 11.89 13.17 -42.22
C ASP A 177 13.33 12.69 -42.50
N LEU A 178 14.17 12.61 -41.46
CA LEU A 178 15.53 12.08 -41.55
C LEU A 178 15.52 10.55 -41.45
N ALA A 179 16.11 9.82 -42.36
CA ALA A 179 16.18 8.36 -42.34
C ALA A 179 17.63 7.83 -42.37
N VAL A 180 17.97 6.98 -41.38
CA VAL A 180 19.28 6.33 -41.23
C VAL A 180 19.09 4.81 -41.19
N GLY A 181 19.69 4.11 -42.17
CA GLY A 181 19.59 2.64 -42.21
C GLY A 181 20.58 1.92 -41.29
N GLY A 182 21.66 2.59 -40.86
CA GLY A 182 22.63 2.10 -39.88
C GLY A 182 22.46 2.74 -38.49
N ASN A 183 23.59 2.94 -37.80
CA ASN A 183 23.62 3.65 -36.51
C ASN A 183 23.77 5.17 -36.72
N LEU A 184 23.19 5.95 -35.82
CA LEU A 184 23.30 7.40 -35.78
C LEU A 184 24.01 7.84 -34.49
N SER A 185 25.06 8.69 -34.64
CA SER A 185 25.71 9.35 -33.51
C SER A 185 25.81 10.84 -33.78
N ILE A 186 25.23 11.65 -32.88
CA ILE A 186 25.19 13.11 -32.95
C ILE A 186 25.77 13.70 -31.69
N THR A 187 26.78 14.58 -31.82
CA THR A 187 27.38 15.32 -30.69
C THR A 187 27.37 16.82 -30.98
N ALA A 188 26.76 17.60 -30.07
CA ALA A 188 26.85 19.06 -30.07
C ALA A 188 27.84 19.52 -29.00
N THR A 189 28.91 20.22 -29.40
CA THR A 189 29.96 20.64 -28.46
C THR A 189 29.65 21.95 -27.72
N THR A 190 28.82 22.82 -28.28
CA THR A 190 28.54 24.17 -27.70
C THR A 190 27.07 24.58 -27.64
N GLY A 191 26.12 23.70 -27.86
CA GLY A 191 24.70 24.08 -27.86
C GLY A 191 23.78 22.88 -27.80
N ASN A 192 22.49 23.12 -28.03
CA ASN A 192 21.44 22.14 -27.97
C ASN A 192 21.40 21.24 -29.21
N ILE A 193 20.83 20.06 -29.05
CA ILE A 193 20.37 19.23 -30.17
C ILE A 193 18.86 19.44 -30.32
N THR A 194 18.42 19.87 -31.51
CA THR A 194 16.99 20.03 -31.83
C THR A 194 16.70 19.44 -33.20
N GLN A 195 15.44 19.12 -33.45
CA GLN A 195 14.97 18.61 -34.73
C GLN A 195 13.89 19.50 -35.35
N GLY A 196 13.79 19.49 -36.67
CA GLY A 196 12.73 20.17 -37.41
C GLY A 196 11.69 19.22 -38.00
N ALA A 197 12.01 17.92 -38.10
CA ALA A 197 11.14 16.85 -38.56
C ALA A 197 11.52 15.52 -37.92
N ALA A 198 10.76 14.46 -38.12
CA ALA A 198 11.00 13.15 -37.52
C ALA A 198 12.32 12.51 -37.95
N VAL A 199 12.94 11.76 -37.07
CA VAL A 199 14.18 11.00 -37.30
C VAL A 199 13.85 9.50 -37.28
N THR A 200 14.20 8.81 -38.36
CA THR A 200 14.08 7.35 -38.48
C THR A 200 15.47 6.72 -38.47
N VAL A 201 15.77 5.83 -37.56
CA VAL A 201 17.03 5.10 -37.45
C VAL A 201 16.74 3.61 -37.27
N SER A 202 17.29 2.79 -38.16
CA SER A 202 17.13 1.32 -38.06
C SER A 202 18.07 0.67 -37.04
N GLY A 203 19.26 1.25 -36.82
CA GLY A 203 20.25 0.81 -35.85
C GLY A 203 20.14 1.56 -34.52
N THR A 204 21.25 1.60 -33.78
CA THR A 204 21.33 2.33 -32.49
C THR A 204 21.47 3.84 -32.74
N SER A 205 21.01 4.62 -31.75
CA SER A 205 21.11 6.07 -31.78
C SER A 205 21.86 6.60 -30.56
N SER A 206 22.69 7.61 -30.73
CA SER A 206 23.39 8.32 -29.66
C SER A 206 23.31 9.83 -29.87
N PHE A 207 22.83 10.53 -28.85
CA PHE A 207 22.74 11.99 -28.84
C PHE A 207 23.47 12.54 -27.63
N GLU A 208 24.43 13.43 -27.85
CA GLU A 208 25.27 13.97 -26.79
C GLU A 208 25.40 15.49 -26.90
N THR A 209 25.16 16.21 -25.80
CA THR A 209 25.54 17.63 -25.68
C THR A 209 26.67 17.76 -24.67
N MET A 210 27.78 18.44 -25.10
CA MET A 210 28.96 18.66 -24.26
C MET A 210 28.94 20.03 -23.57
N ALA A 211 28.12 20.96 -24.02
CA ALA A 211 27.94 22.26 -23.37
C ALA A 211 27.14 22.10 -22.09
N THR A 212 27.57 22.81 -21.06
CA THR A 212 26.85 22.81 -19.75
C THR A 212 25.42 23.26 -19.96
N ASP A 213 24.48 22.46 -19.40
CA ASP A 213 23.04 22.72 -19.42
C ASP A 213 22.40 22.82 -20.83
N ALA A 214 23.01 22.23 -21.81
CA ALA A 214 22.44 22.16 -23.17
C ALA A 214 21.45 21.00 -23.27
N ASP A 215 20.32 21.25 -23.93
CA ASP A 215 19.20 20.34 -24.08
C ASP A 215 19.28 19.44 -25.32
N ILE A 216 18.61 18.29 -25.25
CA ILE A 216 18.30 17.44 -26.41
C ILE A 216 16.76 17.42 -26.56
N THR A 217 16.28 18.00 -27.69
CA THR A 217 14.83 18.08 -27.95
C THR A 217 14.48 17.36 -29.27
N LEU A 218 13.97 16.14 -29.12
CA LEU A 218 13.57 15.25 -30.23
C LEU A 218 12.07 14.96 -30.09
N SER A 219 11.23 16.00 -30.19
CA SER A 219 9.79 15.98 -29.88
C SER A 219 8.88 15.69 -31.08
N SER A 220 9.42 15.40 -32.28
CA SER A 220 8.62 14.88 -33.38
C SER A 220 8.45 13.36 -33.22
N ALA A 221 7.41 12.78 -33.80
CA ALA A 221 7.15 11.33 -33.75
C ALA A 221 8.28 10.55 -34.49
N ASN A 222 9.39 10.31 -33.79
CA ASN A 222 10.55 9.63 -34.33
C ASN A 222 10.32 8.12 -34.50
N ALA A 223 11.26 7.44 -35.16
CA ALA A 223 11.28 5.99 -35.32
C ALA A 223 12.71 5.47 -35.10
N LEU A 224 13.18 5.50 -33.86
CA LEU A 224 14.48 4.99 -33.45
C LEU A 224 14.34 3.49 -33.12
N GLY A 225 14.72 2.64 -34.07
CA GLY A 225 14.47 1.21 -34.01
C GLY A 225 15.41 0.40 -33.11
N GLY A 226 16.60 0.94 -32.83
CA GLY A 226 17.57 0.33 -31.89
C GLY A 226 17.68 1.10 -30.58
N ALA A 227 18.56 0.62 -29.68
CA ALA A 227 18.80 1.27 -28.41
C ALA A 227 19.30 2.71 -28.52
N VAL A 228 18.80 3.60 -27.66
CA VAL A 228 19.06 5.04 -27.68
C VAL A 228 19.92 5.42 -26.48
N THR A 229 21.06 6.05 -26.72
CA THR A 229 21.91 6.64 -25.68
C THR A 229 21.70 8.15 -25.64
N LEU A 230 21.50 8.70 -24.47
CA LEU A 230 21.24 10.12 -24.22
C LEU A 230 22.25 10.64 -23.19
N THR A 231 23.03 11.66 -23.58
CA THR A 231 24.04 12.25 -22.68
C THR A 231 23.97 13.76 -22.71
N THR A 232 23.77 14.39 -21.54
CA THR A 232 23.85 15.84 -21.41
C THR A 232 24.87 16.22 -20.34
N ALA A 233 25.54 17.37 -20.52
CA ALA A 233 26.51 17.91 -19.59
C ALA A 233 25.85 18.94 -18.65
N GLY A 234 26.34 19.02 -17.41
CA GLY A 234 25.81 19.94 -16.40
C GLY A 234 24.56 19.37 -15.70
N SER A 235 23.95 20.15 -14.82
CA SER A 235 22.77 19.74 -14.04
C SER A 235 21.43 20.24 -14.63
N GLY A 236 21.46 21.05 -15.68
CA GLY A 236 20.28 21.64 -16.31
C GLY A 236 19.97 21.11 -17.71
N GLY A 237 20.84 20.27 -18.29
CA GLY A 237 20.64 19.73 -19.64
C GLY A 237 19.48 18.72 -19.68
N ASN A 238 18.34 19.15 -20.22
CA ASN A 238 17.12 18.34 -20.28
C ASN A 238 17.05 17.53 -21.56
N VAL A 239 16.31 16.42 -21.53
CA VAL A 239 16.03 15.61 -22.71
C VAL A 239 14.53 15.43 -22.88
N THR A 240 14.05 15.68 -24.09
CA THR A 240 12.68 15.31 -24.52
C THR A 240 12.80 14.43 -25.76
N LEU A 241 12.24 13.22 -25.70
CA LEU A 241 12.24 12.27 -26.81
C LEU A 241 10.86 11.67 -27.01
N ASP A 242 10.28 11.86 -28.19
CA ASP A 242 9.10 11.16 -28.68
C ASP A 242 9.52 10.16 -29.77
N ASN A 243 9.25 8.88 -29.57
CA ASN A 243 9.59 7.82 -30.55
C ASN A 243 8.38 7.39 -31.40
N GLY A 244 7.34 8.21 -31.44
CA GLY A 244 6.15 7.95 -32.23
C GLY A 244 5.56 6.58 -31.97
N THR A 245 5.33 5.79 -33.00
CA THR A 245 4.78 4.43 -32.90
C THR A 245 5.86 3.32 -32.87
N THR A 246 7.11 3.65 -32.55
CA THR A 246 8.23 2.71 -32.49
C THR A 246 8.57 2.42 -31.01
N ALA A 247 8.86 1.15 -30.66
CA ALA A 247 9.32 0.79 -29.33
C ALA A 247 10.56 1.60 -28.94
N LEU A 248 10.64 2.04 -27.70
CA LEU A 248 11.75 2.86 -27.21
C LEU A 248 12.58 2.08 -26.19
N ASP A 249 13.80 1.73 -26.55
CA ASP A 249 14.80 1.15 -25.64
C ASP A 249 15.86 2.20 -25.30
N ILE A 250 16.01 2.55 -24.03
CA ILE A 250 17.03 3.47 -23.56
C ILE A 250 18.23 2.69 -23.06
N ALA A 251 19.35 2.80 -23.80
CA ALA A 251 20.63 2.27 -23.34
C ALA A 251 21.20 3.09 -22.16
N ALA A 252 22.34 2.67 -21.62
CA ALA A 252 23.03 3.41 -20.56
C ALA A 252 23.15 4.89 -20.90
N SER A 253 22.51 5.75 -20.13
CA SER A 253 22.35 7.18 -20.41
C SER A 253 22.61 8.03 -19.17
N SER A 254 23.05 9.29 -19.39
CA SER A 254 23.30 10.25 -18.31
C SER A 254 22.73 11.61 -18.68
N VAL A 255 21.60 11.96 -18.08
CA VAL A 255 20.88 13.22 -18.27
C VAL A 255 21.04 14.07 -17.02
N GLY A 256 21.69 15.22 -17.14
CA GLY A 256 21.95 16.09 -15.99
C GLY A 256 20.71 16.81 -15.46
N GLY A 257 19.76 17.17 -16.34
CA GLY A 257 18.45 17.74 -16.03
C GLY A 257 17.35 16.68 -16.02
N SER A 258 16.18 17.05 -16.52
CA SER A 258 14.99 16.18 -16.59
C SER A 258 14.96 15.36 -17.90
N LEU A 259 14.40 14.16 -17.84
CA LEU A 259 14.20 13.26 -18.97
C LEU A 259 12.71 13.00 -19.19
N THR A 260 12.22 13.34 -20.39
CA THR A 260 10.83 13.06 -20.82
C THR A 260 10.83 12.14 -22.02
N LEU A 261 10.17 10.99 -21.90
CA LEU A 261 10.08 9.95 -22.94
C LEU A 261 8.63 9.70 -23.34
N THR A 262 8.37 9.56 -24.64
CA THR A 262 7.06 9.19 -25.18
C THR A 262 7.20 8.08 -26.21
N SER A 263 6.30 7.08 -26.18
CA SER A 263 6.19 6.05 -27.21
C SER A 263 4.75 5.56 -27.34
N GLY A 264 4.24 5.47 -28.57
CA GLY A 264 2.93 4.90 -28.90
C GLY A 264 2.99 3.44 -29.34
N HIS A 265 4.08 2.72 -29.12
CA HIS A 265 4.23 1.31 -29.50
C HIS A 265 3.72 0.36 -28.42
N ALA A 266 3.15 -0.78 -28.83
CA ALA A 266 2.65 -1.79 -27.90
C ALA A 266 3.75 -2.42 -27.00
N SER A 267 5.00 -2.39 -27.38
CA SER A 267 6.13 -2.79 -26.51
C SER A 267 6.60 -1.66 -25.59
N GLY A 268 6.08 -0.46 -25.76
CA GLY A 268 6.27 0.67 -24.86
C GLY A 268 7.70 1.23 -24.77
N ILE A 269 8.10 1.51 -23.54
CA ILE A 269 9.39 2.12 -23.16
C ILE A 269 10.14 1.18 -22.23
N THR A 270 11.38 0.85 -22.58
CA THR A 270 12.24 -0.05 -21.80
C THR A 270 13.63 0.56 -21.60
N ASP A 271 14.42 0.03 -20.68
CA ASP A 271 15.84 0.29 -20.57
C ASP A 271 16.67 -0.98 -20.77
N SER A 272 17.81 -0.85 -21.46
CA SER A 272 18.83 -1.89 -21.61
C SER A 272 20.13 -1.57 -20.86
N GLY A 273 20.15 -0.49 -20.10
CA GLY A 273 21.28 -0.07 -19.27
C GLY A 273 20.89 1.00 -18.27
N THR A 274 21.75 1.33 -17.32
CA THR A 274 21.44 2.32 -16.28
C THR A 274 21.13 3.69 -16.87
N VAL A 275 19.94 4.22 -16.55
CA VAL A 275 19.50 5.56 -16.94
C VAL A 275 19.60 6.49 -15.73
N THR A 276 20.61 7.36 -15.75
CA THR A 276 20.85 8.35 -14.70
C THR A 276 20.19 9.67 -15.07
N VAL A 277 19.34 10.21 -14.15
CA VAL A 277 18.62 11.48 -14.35
C VAL A 277 18.80 12.36 -13.12
N GLY A 278 19.44 13.52 -13.32
CA GLY A 278 19.69 14.48 -12.22
C GLY A 278 18.45 15.30 -11.84
N GLY A 279 17.47 15.47 -12.73
CA GLY A 279 16.18 16.10 -12.49
C GLY A 279 15.04 15.11 -12.42
N ASP A 280 13.88 15.48 -12.98
CA ASP A 280 12.68 14.66 -13.00
C ASP A 280 12.69 13.69 -14.19
N PHE A 281 12.05 12.53 -14.00
CA PHE A 281 11.83 11.53 -15.04
C PHE A 281 10.33 11.44 -15.37
N ALA A 282 9.98 11.54 -16.63
CA ALA A 282 8.62 11.33 -17.10
C ALA A 282 8.61 10.35 -18.28
N ALA A 283 7.77 9.32 -18.21
CA ALA A 283 7.56 8.36 -19.28
C ALA A 283 6.07 8.21 -19.60
N THR A 284 5.74 8.29 -20.91
CA THR A 284 4.36 8.19 -21.39
C THR A 284 4.25 7.18 -22.52
N THR A 285 3.36 6.19 -22.39
CA THR A 285 2.89 5.40 -23.53
C THR A 285 1.52 5.93 -23.93
N ASP A 286 1.45 6.63 -25.06
CA ASP A 286 0.29 7.42 -25.47
C ASP A 286 -0.70 6.68 -26.39
N ALA A 287 -0.37 5.45 -26.77
CA ALA A 287 -1.22 4.60 -27.61
C ALA A 287 -0.85 3.11 -27.46
N ASN A 288 -1.75 2.23 -27.98
CA ASN A 288 -1.48 0.80 -28.19
C ASN A 288 -1.11 -0.03 -26.96
N ASN A 289 -1.49 0.40 -25.74
CA ASN A 289 -1.31 -0.40 -24.52
C ASN A 289 0.17 -0.74 -24.23
N GLY A 290 1.08 0.18 -24.52
CA GLY A 290 2.51 -0.04 -24.30
C GLY A 290 2.86 -0.03 -22.82
N ASP A 291 3.81 -0.89 -22.41
CA ASP A 291 4.32 -0.93 -21.05
C ASP A 291 5.46 0.09 -20.84
N ILE A 292 5.68 0.48 -19.59
CA ILE A 292 6.88 1.21 -19.15
C ILE A 292 7.66 0.24 -18.24
N ASP A 293 8.83 -0.22 -18.70
CA ASP A 293 9.69 -1.12 -17.94
C ASP A 293 11.10 -0.53 -17.80
N MET A 294 11.31 0.20 -16.70
CA MET A 294 12.54 0.91 -16.39
C MET A 294 13.20 0.26 -15.17
N GLY A 295 13.87 -0.86 -15.42
CA GLY A 295 14.46 -1.71 -14.38
C GLY A 295 15.79 -1.23 -13.81
N SER A 296 16.39 -0.16 -14.35
CA SER A 296 17.74 0.32 -13.98
C SER A 296 17.82 1.85 -13.96
N LEU A 297 16.96 2.49 -13.18
CA LEU A 297 16.95 3.95 -13.01
C LEU A 297 17.88 4.42 -11.88
N ALA A 298 18.41 5.63 -12.04
CA ALA A 298 19.07 6.42 -11.00
C ALA A 298 18.57 7.87 -11.08
N VAL A 299 17.29 8.09 -10.72
CA VAL A 299 16.59 9.38 -10.76
C VAL A 299 16.71 10.04 -9.39
N THR A 300 17.08 11.33 -9.37
CA THR A 300 17.14 12.12 -8.12
C THR A 300 15.87 12.93 -7.87
N GLY A 301 15.17 13.33 -8.92
CA GLY A 301 13.92 14.09 -8.85
C GLY A 301 12.67 13.20 -8.75
N THR A 302 11.55 13.71 -9.25
CA THR A 302 10.28 13.02 -9.28
C THR A 302 10.17 12.06 -10.47
N ILE A 303 9.33 11.03 -10.33
CA ILE A 303 9.00 10.07 -11.38
C ILE A 303 7.52 10.22 -11.72
N THR A 304 7.21 10.51 -12.97
CA THR A 304 5.85 10.58 -13.52
C THR A 304 5.65 9.50 -14.58
N LEU A 305 4.63 8.69 -14.44
CA LEU A 305 4.33 7.59 -15.35
C LEU A 305 2.91 7.71 -15.87
N THR A 306 2.76 7.60 -17.19
CA THR A 306 1.44 7.59 -17.82
C THR A 306 1.38 6.46 -18.84
N THR A 307 0.53 5.48 -18.61
CA THR A 307 0.24 4.42 -19.57
C THR A 307 -1.15 4.59 -20.16
N ASN A 308 -1.37 4.03 -21.34
CA ASN A 308 -2.66 4.10 -22.03
C ASN A 308 -3.13 2.70 -22.40
N ASP A 309 -4.32 2.33 -21.90
CA ASP A 309 -5.05 1.12 -22.30
C ASP A 309 -6.39 1.52 -22.95
N ALA A 310 -6.37 1.75 -24.26
CA ALA A 310 -7.56 2.15 -25.01
C ALA A 310 -8.71 1.13 -25.00
N ALA A 311 -8.45 -0.11 -24.60
CA ALA A 311 -9.42 -1.20 -24.51
C ALA A 311 -9.94 -1.44 -23.08
N ASN A 312 -9.37 -0.78 -22.06
CA ASN A 312 -9.68 -0.97 -20.63
C ASN A 312 -9.62 -2.44 -20.20
N ASN A 313 -8.59 -3.15 -20.62
CA ASN A 313 -8.40 -4.57 -20.31
C ASN A 313 -7.23 -4.82 -19.33
N ASN A 314 -6.81 -3.80 -18.57
CA ASN A 314 -5.70 -3.82 -17.61
C ASN A 314 -4.34 -4.17 -18.24
N THR A 315 -4.06 -3.64 -19.41
CA THR A 315 -2.74 -3.62 -20.06
C THR A 315 -2.12 -2.23 -19.91
N GLY A 316 -0.91 -2.02 -20.41
CA GLY A 316 -0.18 -0.78 -20.14
C GLY A 316 0.37 -0.77 -18.71
N HIS A 317 1.25 -1.75 -18.44
CA HIS A 317 1.89 -1.89 -17.13
C HIS A 317 3.03 -0.89 -16.95
N ALA A 318 3.37 -0.59 -15.69
CA ALA A 318 4.55 0.20 -15.39
C ALA A 318 5.41 -0.49 -14.32
N THR A 319 6.70 -0.59 -14.58
CA THR A 319 7.71 -1.08 -13.64
C THR A 319 8.83 -0.07 -13.55
N VAL A 320 9.20 0.34 -12.33
CA VAL A 320 10.37 1.17 -12.07
C VAL A 320 11.19 0.60 -10.93
N VAL A 321 12.50 0.47 -11.16
CA VAL A 321 13.48 0.17 -10.11
C VAL A 321 14.46 1.33 -10.05
N ASN A 322 14.38 2.13 -8.98
CA ASN A 322 15.27 3.25 -8.79
C ASN A 322 16.39 2.93 -7.80
N ALA A 323 17.60 3.27 -8.15
CA ALA A 323 18.78 3.03 -7.30
C ALA A 323 18.74 3.81 -5.98
N THR A 324 17.99 4.91 -5.95
CA THR A 324 17.79 5.78 -4.78
C THR A 324 16.32 5.72 -4.32
N GLN A 325 15.84 6.75 -3.68
CA GLN A 325 14.42 6.90 -3.36
C GLN A 325 13.53 6.96 -4.62
N VAL A 326 12.27 6.58 -4.48
CA VAL A 326 11.25 6.79 -5.52
C VAL A 326 10.29 7.88 -5.04
N VAL A 327 10.25 9.01 -5.74
CA VAL A 327 9.28 10.09 -5.48
C VAL A 327 8.29 10.13 -6.64
N LEU A 328 7.11 9.57 -6.44
CA LEU A 328 6.07 9.48 -7.47
C LEU A 328 5.32 10.81 -7.56
N ALA A 329 5.41 11.49 -8.69
CA ALA A 329 4.49 12.58 -9.01
C ALA A 329 3.15 12.02 -9.52
N GLY A 330 2.20 12.89 -9.84
CA GLY A 330 0.90 12.45 -10.34
C GLY A 330 1.03 11.51 -11.55
N SER A 331 0.63 10.26 -11.37
CA SER A 331 0.81 9.18 -12.36
C SER A 331 -0.49 8.43 -12.62
N SER A 332 -0.67 7.96 -13.86
CA SER A 332 -1.84 7.19 -14.29
C SER A 332 -1.41 5.91 -14.99
N ILE A 333 -1.65 4.77 -14.36
CA ILE A 333 -1.27 3.46 -14.87
C ILE A 333 -2.55 2.63 -15.10
N ASP A 334 -2.83 2.30 -16.37
CA ASP A 334 -4.01 1.54 -16.75
C ASP A 334 -3.87 0.03 -16.50
N GLY A 335 -2.63 -0.46 -16.35
CA GLY A 335 -2.31 -1.85 -15.97
C GLY A 335 -1.79 -1.97 -14.56
N ASN A 336 -0.90 -2.93 -14.34
CA ASN A 336 -0.23 -3.14 -13.05
C ASN A 336 0.91 -2.14 -12.85
N PHE A 337 1.17 -1.79 -11.61
CA PHE A 337 2.29 -0.92 -11.24
C PHE A 337 3.24 -1.62 -10.27
N ALA A 338 4.53 -1.53 -10.53
CA ALA A 338 5.56 -1.99 -9.60
C ALA A 338 6.62 -0.89 -9.41
N ALA A 339 6.87 -0.48 -8.18
CA ALA A 339 7.91 0.47 -7.83
C ALA A 339 8.84 -0.11 -6.76
N THR A 340 10.15 -0.07 -7.04
CA THR A 340 11.18 -0.50 -6.09
C THR A 340 12.17 0.63 -5.85
N ALA A 341 12.37 1.00 -4.60
CA ALA A 341 13.45 1.87 -4.15
C ALA A 341 14.59 1.02 -3.57
N THR A 342 15.80 1.11 -4.16
CA THR A 342 16.91 0.26 -3.72
C THR A 342 17.57 0.79 -2.45
N THR A 343 17.73 2.12 -2.29
CA THR A 343 18.44 2.71 -1.13
C THR A 343 17.69 3.84 -0.46
N GLY A 344 16.38 3.97 -0.61
CA GLY A 344 15.61 5.05 0.00
C GLY A 344 14.14 4.75 0.05
N ASN A 345 13.37 5.77 0.38
CA ASN A 345 11.93 5.68 0.58
C ASN A 345 11.16 5.64 -0.74
N ILE A 346 9.90 5.21 -0.67
CA ILE A 346 8.90 5.45 -1.72
C ILE A 346 7.92 6.48 -1.17
N THR A 347 7.75 7.58 -1.89
CA THR A 347 6.79 8.64 -1.51
C THR A 347 5.99 9.08 -2.73
N ASP A 348 4.83 9.67 -2.51
CA ASP A 348 4.11 10.38 -3.55
C ASP A 348 4.12 11.90 -3.30
N SER A 349 4.04 12.66 -4.37
CA SER A 349 3.89 14.12 -4.37
C SER A 349 2.69 14.57 -5.21
N GLY A 350 1.91 13.61 -5.72
CA GLY A 350 0.70 13.84 -6.50
C GLY A 350 -0.09 12.55 -6.65
N ALA A 351 -1.35 12.66 -7.08
CA ALA A 351 -2.27 11.54 -7.15
C ALA A 351 -1.77 10.38 -8.01
N LEU A 352 -1.83 9.17 -7.48
CA LEU A 352 -1.56 7.92 -8.18
C LEU A 352 -2.89 7.24 -8.53
N THR A 353 -3.12 7.01 -9.81
CA THR A 353 -4.27 6.23 -10.30
C THR A 353 -3.78 4.95 -10.91
N VAL A 354 -4.09 3.80 -10.31
CA VAL A 354 -3.68 2.47 -10.80
C VAL A 354 -4.90 1.58 -10.92
N THR A 355 -5.17 1.11 -12.15
CA THR A 355 -6.33 0.25 -12.42
C THR A 355 -6.03 -1.22 -12.10
N GLY A 356 -4.82 -1.68 -12.37
CA GLY A 356 -4.35 -3.04 -12.05
C GLY A 356 -3.84 -3.17 -10.62
N THR A 357 -3.06 -4.22 -10.36
CA THR A 357 -2.41 -4.43 -9.06
C THR A 357 -1.23 -3.48 -8.87
N SER A 358 -0.93 -3.15 -7.60
CA SER A 358 0.23 -2.33 -7.26
C SER A 358 1.20 -3.11 -6.38
N SER A 359 2.51 -2.89 -6.60
CA SER A 359 3.58 -3.47 -5.77
C SER A 359 4.57 -2.37 -5.39
N PHE A 360 4.79 -2.18 -4.08
CA PHE A 360 5.73 -1.20 -3.55
C PHE A 360 6.77 -1.91 -2.69
N ILE A 361 8.05 -1.74 -3.04
CA ILE A 361 9.15 -2.44 -2.38
C ILE A 361 10.25 -1.44 -2.00
N THR A 362 10.61 -1.37 -0.73
CA THR A 362 11.84 -0.74 -0.27
C THR A 362 12.85 -1.82 0.13
N SER A 363 14.08 -1.71 -0.37
CA SER A 363 15.12 -2.72 -0.15
C SER A 363 16.12 -2.32 0.94
N ALA A 364 16.20 -1.04 1.29
CA ALA A 364 17.07 -0.55 2.34
C ALA A 364 16.40 -0.68 3.70
N ASN A 365 17.21 -0.94 4.74
CA ASN A 365 16.73 -0.95 6.12
C ASN A 365 16.16 0.42 6.50
N ASN A 366 15.08 0.44 7.26
CA ASN A 366 14.37 1.63 7.77
C ASN A 366 13.82 2.54 6.66
N ALA A 367 13.69 2.04 5.44
CA ALA A 367 13.11 2.80 4.34
C ALA A 367 11.58 2.70 4.35
N THR A 368 10.93 3.84 4.35
CA THR A 368 9.48 3.98 4.50
C THR A 368 8.75 4.02 3.15
N ILE A 369 7.46 3.69 3.18
CA ILE A 369 6.55 3.90 2.05
C ILE A 369 5.45 4.87 2.51
N THR A 370 5.38 6.06 1.90
CA THR A 370 4.39 7.08 2.25
C THR A 370 3.65 7.52 0.98
N LEU A 371 2.45 7.00 0.80
CA LEU A 371 1.56 7.30 -0.33
C LEU A 371 0.26 7.87 0.24
N ASP A 372 0.36 9.11 0.78
CA ASP A 372 -0.66 9.73 1.60
C ASP A 372 -1.46 10.84 0.89
N THR A 373 -1.28 10.97 -0.42
CA THR A 373 -2.10 11.89 -1.22
C THR A 373 -3.57 11.40 -1.24
N THR A 374 -4.47 12.18 -0.66
CA THR A 374 -5.89 11.83 -0.47
C THR A 374 -6.70 11.62 -1.76
N SER A 375 -6.11 11.82 -2.92
CA SER A 375 -6.68 11.55 -4.24
C SER A 375 -6.06 10.35 -4.93
N ASN A 376 -5.28 9.52 -4.22
CA ASN A 376 -4.82 8.24 -4.74
C ASN A 376 -5.99 7.30 -5.01
N ALA A 377 -5.85 6.45 -6.03
CA ALA A 377 -6.87 5.49 -6.43
C ALA A 377 -6.21 4.17 -6.87
N PHE A 378 -6.21 3.19 -5.99
CA PHE A 378 -5.70 1.84 -6.25
C PHE A 378 -6.89 0.88 -6.43
N THR A 379 -7.21 0.51 -7.67
CA THR A 379 -8.38 -0.36 -7.95
C THR A 379 -8.06 -1.83 -7.71
N GLY A 380 -6.84 -2.27 -8.02
CA GLY A 380 -6.39 -3.64 -7.77
C GLY A 380 -5.73 -3.82 -6.42
N ALA A 381 -5.34 -5.06 -6.12
CA ALA A 381 -4.70 -5.40 -4.86
C ALA A 381 -3.29 -4.80 -4.73
N LEU A 382 -2.92 -4.39 -3.51
CA LEU A 382 -1.62 -3.85 -3.16
C LEU A 382 -0.76 -4.92 -2.50
N THR A 383 0.47 -5.07 -2.98
CA THR A 383 1.53 -5.84 -2.31
C THR A 383 2.57 -4.86 -1.77
N ILE A 384 2.92 -4.97 -0.51
CA ILE A 384 3.81 -4.05 0.18
C ILE A 384 4.94 -4.85 0.82
N THR A 385 6.17 -4.41 0.59
CA THR A 385 7.34 -5.05 1.23
C THR A 385 8.30 -3.96 1.68
N THR A 386 8.56 -3.92 2.97
CA THR A 386 9.62 -3.11 3.56
C THR A 386 10.67 -4.00 4.20
N ASN A 387 11.83 -3.45 4.54
CA ASN A 387 12.94 -4.18 5.13
C ASN A 387 13.57 -3.39 6.28
N ASP A 388 13.71 -4.06 7.43
CA ASP A 388 14.47 -3.57 8.57
C ASP A 388 15.17 -4.73 9.29
N ASP A 389 16.50 -4.66 9.42
CA ASP A 389 17.29 -5.73 10.06
C ASP A 389 17.22 -5.72 11.60
N THR A 390 16.83 -4.61 12.24
CA THR A 390 17.09 -4.41 13.66
C THR A 390 16.01 -3.68 14.47
N GLY A 391 14.91 -3.31 13.86
CA GLY A 391 13.89 -2.50 14.52
C GLY A 391 12.49 -2.68 13.93
N THR A 392 11.71 -1.64 14.04
CA THR A 392 10.35 -1.53 13.48
C THR A 392 10.16 -0.14 12.85
N ASP A 393 11.19 0.36 12.16
CA ASP A 393 11.23 1.75 11.67
C ASP A 393 10.90 1.88 10.17
N ALA A 394 10.60 0.76 9.48
CA ALA A 394 10.27 0.74 8.06
C ALA A 394 8.75 0.90 7.83
N ASP A 395 8.23 2.07 8.23
CA ASP A 395 6.80 2.35 8.28
C ASP A 395 6.16 2.51 6.90
N VAL A 396 4.86 2.21 6.85
CA VAL A 396 4.03 2.32 5.66
C VAL A 396 2.78 3.13 5.96
N ILE A 397 2.53 4.15 5.14
CA ILE A 397 1.31 4.95 5.17
C ILE A 397 0.72 4.96 3.76
N ILE A 398 -0.51 4.49 3.63
CA ILE A 398 -1.23 4.50 2.34
C ILE A 398 -2.64 5.07 2.53
N ASP A 399 -2.95 6.09 1.76
CA ASP A 399 -4.30 6.63 1.62
C ASP A 399 -4.84 6.26 0.21
N GLY A 400 -5.91 5.50 0.16
CA GLY A 400 -6.59 5.09 -1.08
C GLY A 400 -7.63 6.10 -1.58
N GLY A 401 -7.74 7.26 -0.91
CA GLY A 401 -8.76 8.26 -1.21
C GLY A 401 -10.17 7.67 -1.13
N THR A 402 -10.93 7.80 -2.20
CA THR A 402 -12.29 7.24 -2.28
C THR A 402 -12.35 5.82 -2.83
N THR A 403 -11.20 5.15 -2.97
CA THR A 403 -11.09 3.78 -3.50
C THR A 403 -10.88 2.80 -2.36
N ALA A 404 -11.50 1.62 -2.45
CA ALA A 404 -11.26 0.55 -1.48
C ALA A 404 -9.80 0.07 -1.55
N LEU A 405 -9.22 -0.22 -0.40
CA LEU A 405 -7.90 -0.83 -0.31
C LEU A 405 -8.02 -2.34 -0.15
N VAL A 406 -7.47 -3.07 -1.09
CA VAL A 406 -7.37 -4.53 -1.04
C VAL A 406 -5.90 -4.90 -0.85
N ILE A 407 -5.53 -5.42 0.31
CA ILE A 407 -4.13 -5.73 0.63
C ILE A 407 -3.87 -7.21 0.31
N ALA A 408 -2.97 -7.46 -0.62
CA ALA A 408 -2.45 -8.80 -0.90
C ALA A 408 -1.40 -9.21 0.16
N ALA A 409 -0.87 -10.42 0.04
CA ALA A 409 0.20 -10.87 0.95
C ALA A 409 1.35 -9.85 0.99
N SER A 410 1.61 -9.30 2.19
CA SER A 410 2.53 -8.18 2.41
C SER A 410 3.36 -8.39 3.67
N THR A 411 4.54 -7.80 3.70
CA THR A 411 5.45 -7.82 4.86
C THR A 411 5.92 -6.42 5.16
N ILE A 412 5.57 -5.91 6.33
CA ILE A 412 5.91 -4.59 6.82
C ILE A 412 6.72 -4.76 8.09
N ASP A 413 7.96 -4.30 8.09
CA ASP A 413 8.86 -4.41 9.23
C ASP A 413 8.70 -3.26 10.24
N GLY A 414 7.98 -2.19 9.89
CA GLY A 414 7.56 -1.09 10.76
C GLY A 414 6.06 -1.09 11.03
N ASP A 415 5.49 0.10 11.23
CA ASP A 415 4.06 0.33 11.42
C ASP A 415 3.33 0.41 10.07
N LEU A 416 2.07 0.03 10.05
CA LEU A 416 1.20 0.12 8.88
C LEU A 416 -0.01 1.00 9.16
N THR A 417 -0.16 2.08 8.42
CA THR A 417 -1.37 2.91 8.43
C THR A 417 -2.07 2.85 7.07
N LEU A 418 -3.33 2.46 7.07
CA LEU A 418 -4.18 2.41 5.88
C LEU A 418 -5.42 3.27 6.06
N THR A 419 -5.70 4.12 5.08
CA THR A 419 -6.91 4.98 5.07
C THR A 419 -7.72 4.75 3.79
N SER A 420 -9.04 4.60 3.92
CA SER A 420 -9.95 4.46 2.77
C SER A 420 -11.28 5.18 3.01
N GLY A 421 -11.72 5.99 2.04
CA GLY A 421 -13.04 6.63 2.04
C GLY A 421 -14.13 5.84 1.30
N ALA A 422 -13.84 4.63 0.84
CA ALA A 422 -14.81 3.79 0.14
C ALA A 422 -15.73 3.01 1.09
N THR A 423 -16.96 2.72 0.65
CA THR A 423 -17.88 1.82 1.39
C THR A 423 -17.34 0.38 1.52
N ALA A 424 -16.60 -0.10 0.54
CA ALA A 424 -15.94 -1.42 0.62
C ALA A 424 -14.71 -1.39 1.55
N GLY A 425 -14.22 -0.21 1.94
CA GLY A 425 -13.24 0.01 2.99
C GLY A 425 -11.87 -0.61 2.75
N ILE A 426 -11.39 -1.35 3.75
CA ILE A 426 -10.06 -1.98 3.76
C ILE A 426 -10.24 -3.49 3.94
N THR A 427 -9.68 -4.27 3.02
CA THR A 427 -9.77 -5.73 3.04
C THR A 427 -8.42 -6.39 2.74
N ASP A 428 -8.26 -7.66 3.09
CA ASP A 428 -7.09 -8.44 2.69
C ASP A 428 -7.46 -9.63 1.79
N THR A 429 -6.51 -10.07 0.98
CA THR A 429 -6.61 -11.30 0.15
C THR A 429 -5.46 -12.27 0.40
N GLY A 430 -4.60 -11.95 1.35
CA GLY A 430 -3.47 -12.79 1.74
C GLY A 430 -2.86 -12.29 3.04
N THR A 431 -1.96 -13.06 3.64
CA THR A 431 -1.40 -12.72 4.96
C THR A 431 -0.69 -11.36 4.93
N VAL A 432 -1.15 -10.45 5.78
CA VAL A 432 -0.52 -9.16 6.02
C VAL A 432 0.28 -9.26 7.33
N THR A 433 1.59 -9.31 7.20
CA THR A 433 2.53 -9.39 8.33
C THR A 433 3.00 -7.98 8.68
N VAL A 434 2.81 -7.57 9.93
CA VAL A 434 3.25 -6.26 10.46
C VAL A 434 4.00 -6.51 11.76
N LEU A 435 5.27 -6.12 11.81
CA LEU A 435 6.08 -6.29 13.03
C LEU A 435 5.85 -5.16 14.03
N GLY A 436 5.49 -3.96 13.58
CA GLY A 436 5.03 -2.83 14.39
C GLY A 436 3.54 -2.84 14.65
N ASP A 437 2.95 -1.66 14.81
CA ASP A 437 1.54 -1.41 15.04
C ASP A 437 0.76 -1.30 13.72
N ILE A 438 -0.54 -1.60 13.74
CA ILE A 438 -1.41 -1.39 12.58
C ILE A 438 -2.54 -0.42 12.91
N ASN A 439 -2.73 0.59 12.05
CA ASN A 439 -3.80 1.56 12.15
C ASN A 439 -4.68 1.51 10.89
N LEU A 440 -5.94 1.15 11.04
CA LEU A 440 -6.91 0.95 9.97
C LEU A 440 -8.03 1.98 10.07
N ILE A 441 -8.12 2.85 9.07
CA ILE A 441 -9.03 3.99 9.09
C ILE A 441 -9.98 3.94 7.89
N THR A 442 -11.29 3.95 8.14
CA THR A 442 -12.25 4.31 7.12
C THR A 442 -12.83 5.69 7.45
N ASP A 443 -12.57 6.69 6.62
CA ASP A 443 -12.87 8.09 6.92
C ASP A 443 -14.16 8.63 6.28
N ALA A 444 -14.82 7.83 5.44
CA ALA A 444 -16.07 8.17 4.80
C ALA A 444 -16.90 6.91 4.47
N GLY A 445 -18.14 7.08 4.02
CA GLY A 445 -18.95 6.08 3.34
C GLY A 445 -19.41 4.87 4.15
N ASN A 446 -19.29 4.84 5.49
CA ASN A 446 -19.51 3.65 6.32
C ASN A 446 -18.63 2.46 5.86
N GLY A 447 -17.38 2.74 5.53
CA GLY A 447 -16.43 1.74 5.04
C GLY A 447 -16.18 0.64 6.07
N VAL A 448 -16.06 -0.59 5.59
CA VAL A 448 -15.77 -1.75 6.43
C VAL A 448 -14.27 -1.98 6.56
N ILE A 449 -13.86 -2.62 7.66
CA ILE A 449 -12.52 -3.19 7.83
C ILE A 449 -12.70 -4.70 7.91
N ASP A 450 -12.16 -5.45 6.93
CA ASP A 450 -12.22 -6.91 6.91
C ASP A 450 -10.82 -7.49 6.64
N MET A 451 -10.09 -7.72 7.72
CA MET A 451 -8.70 -8.21 7.71
C MET A 451 -8.67 -9.62 8.29
N GLY A 452 -9.00 -10.58 7.43
CA GLY A 452 -9.19 -12.00 7.81
C GLY A 452 -7.90 -12.79 7.98
N THR A 453 -6.72 -12.26 7.58
CA THR A 453 -5.43 -12.97 7.61
C THR A 453 -4.28 -12.08 8.05
N LEU A 454 -4.40 -11.49 9.26
CA LEU A 454 -3.35 -10.68 9.88
C LEU A 454 -2.31 -11.54 10.61
N ALA A 455 -1.08 -11.03 10.65
CA ALA A 455 0.00 -11.48 11.52
C ALA A 455 0.70 -10.25 12.11
N VAL A 456 -0.01 -9.50 12.95
CA VAL A 456 0.46 -8.28 13.62
C VAL A 456 1.11 -8.65 14.94
N THR A 457 2.29 -8.09 15.22
CA THR A 457 3.02 -8.32 16.48
C THR A 457 2.78 -7.18 17.48
N GLY A 458 2.58 -5.96 17.01
CA GLY A 458 2.25 -4.78 17.79
C GLY A 458 0.76 -4.66 18.08
N SER A 459 0.32 -3.44 18.36
CA SER A 459 -1.09 -3.12 18.64
C SER A 459 -1.91 -2.89 17.36
N VAL A 460 -3.24 -2.89 17.53
CA VAL A 460 -4.21 -2.62 16.46
C VAL A 460 -5.07 -1.42 16.88
N ASP A 461 -5.08 -0.39 16.05
CA ASP A 461 -5.99 0.75 16.15
C ASP A 461 -7.02 0.69 15.03
N LEU A 462 -8.29 0.84 15.38
CA LEU A 462 -9.42 0.81 14.46
C LEU A 462 -10.18 2.13 14.52
N SER A 463 -10.43 2.71 13.36
CA SER A 463 -11.29 3.88 13.25
C SER A 463 -12.24 3.71 12.07
N THR A 464 -13.49 3.28 12.31
CA THR A 464 -14.49 3.18 11.26
C THR A 464 -15.43 4.38 11.23
N HIS A 465 -15.78 4.84 10.03
CA HIS A 465 -16.71 5.96 9.83
C HIS A 465 -18.17 5.48 9.88
N GLY A 466 -18.99 6.21 10.63
CA GLY A 466 -20.45 5.98 10.63
C GLY A 466 -20.84 4.64 11.23
N SER A 467 -21.42 3.73 10.45
CA SER A 467 -21.80 2.36 10.85
C SER A 467 -20.91 1.28 10.20
N GLY A 468 -19.67 1.59 9.94
CA GLY A 468 -18.71 0.64 9.37
C GLY A 468 -18.38 -0.49 10.34
N ASP A 469 -18.44 -1.73 9.88
CA ASP A 469 -18.08 -2.92 10.65
C ASP A 469 -16.57 -3.15 10.64
N ALA A 470 -16.06 -3.86 11.65
CA ALA A 470 -14.68 -4.33 11.68
C ALA A 470 -14.59 -5.83 11.97
N THR A 471 -13.91 -6.56 11.10
CA THR A 471 -13.59 -7.98 11.27
C THR A 471 -12.06 -8.16 11.22
N LEU A 472 -11.51 -8.75 12.28
CA LEU A 472 -10.08 -9.02 12.39
C LEU A 472 -9.83 -10.48 12.76
N VAL A 473 -8.91 -11.13 12.07
CA VAL A 473 -8.36 -12.42 12.50
C VAL A 473 -6.84 -12.30 12.54
N ASN A 474 -6.28 -12.23 13.75
CA ASN A 474 -4.84 -12.18 13.94
C ASN A 474 -4.27 -13.58 14.23
N ALA A 475 -3.17 -13.93 13.60
CA ALA A 475 -2.51 -15.22 13.79
C ALA A 475 -1.92 -15.40 15.20
N THR A 476 -1.58 -14.29 15.86
CA THR A 476 -0.99 -14.21 17.20
C THR A 476 -1.98 -13.63 18.21
N ALA A 477 -1.51 -13.08 19.31
CA ALA A 477 -2.29 -12.26 20.23
C ALA A 477 -2.79 -10.99 19.54
N LEU A 478 -3.87 -10.41 20.05
CA LEU A 478 -4.46 -9.18 19.55
C LEU A 478 -4.52 -8.15 20.68
N ASP A 479 -3.81 -7.03 20.54
CA ASP A 479 -3.86 -5.92 21.49
C ASP A 479 -4.55 -4.71 20.85
N PHE A 480 -5.69 -4.29 21.40
CA PHE A 480 -6.37 -3.09 20.93
C PHE A 480 -5.77 -1.84 21.55
N GLU A 481 -5.30 -0.92 20.72
CA GLU A 481 -5.05 0.46 21.14
C GLU A 481 -6.36 1.26 21.19
N VAL A 482 -6.31 2.60 21.10
CA VAL A 482 -7.53 3.41 21.11
C VAL A 482 -8.33 3.16 19.85
N SER A 483 -9.42 2.44 19.95
CA SER A 483 -10.21 2.00 18.79
C SER A 483 -11.65 2.44 18.87
N THR A 484 -12.22 2.84 17.74
CA THR A 484 -13.63 3.22 17.58
C THR A 484 -14.24 2.48 16.40
N VAL A 485 -15.22 1.64 16.64
CA VAL A 485 -15.97 0.89 15.62
C VAL A 485 -17.43 1.34 15.63
N GLY A 486 -17.90 1.87 14.51
CA GLY A 486 -19.27 2.40 14.42
C GLY A 486 -20.35 1.35 14.13
N GLY A 487 -19.98 0.15 13.69
CA GLY A 487 -20.82 -1.01 13.44
C GLY A 487 -20.42 -2.22 14.30
N ASP A 488 -20.55 -3.42 13.75
CA ASP A 488 -20.17 -4.65 14.45
C ASP A 488 -18.65 -4.82 14.53
N LEU A 489 -18.15 -5.30 15.68
CA LEU A 489 -16.77 -5.73 15.87
C LEU A 489 -16.69 -7.25 15.98
N THR A 490 -15.97 -7.89 15.10
CA THR A 490 -15.59 -9.31 15.22
C THR A 490 -14.07 -9.44 15.29
N ALA A 491 -13.53 -9.93 16.39
CA ALA A 491 -12.11 -10.04 16.61
C ALA A 491 -11.71 -11.44 17.07
N THR A 492 -10.74 -12.02 16.39
CA THR A 492 -10.22 -13.36 16.70
C THR A 492 -8.70 -13.33 16.86
N ALA A 493 -8.21 -13.76 18.00
CA ALA A 493 -6.80 -14.12 18.20
C ALA A 493 -6.65 -15.64 18.03
N THR A 494 -5.83 -16.08 17.08
CA THR A 494 -5.68 -17.52 16.77
C THR A 494 -4.81 -18.24 17.80
N THR A 495 -3.71 -17.62 18.24
CA THR A 495 -2.73 -18.27 19.14
C THR A 495 -2.32 -17.42 20.34
N GLY A 496 -3.13 -16.53 20.84
CA GLY A 496 -2.79 -15.71 22.00
C GLY A 496 -3.99 -15.02 22.56
N ASP A 497 -3.76 -14.12 23.49
CA ASP A 497 -4.78 -13.39 24.20
C ASP A 497 -5.35 -12.25 23.34
N ILE A 498 -6.56 -11.81 23.70
CA ILE A 498 -7.10 -10.52 23.27
C ILE A 498 -6.95 -9.56 24.42
N THR A 499 -6.17 -8.53 24.25
CA THR A 499 -5.86 -7.51 25.26
C THR A 499 -6.16 -6.10 24.75
N GLN A 500 -5.98 -5.10 25.58
CA GLN A 500 -6.03 -3.69 25.18
C GLN A 500 -5.01 -2.86 25.95
N SER A 501 -4.36 -1.96 25.22
CA SER A 501 -3.54 -0.87 25.75
C SER A 501 -4.27 0.47 25.74
N GLY A 502 -5.33 0.61 24.93
CA GLY A 502 -6.19 1.79 24.81
C GLY A 502 -7.66 1.54 25.16
N GLN A 503 -8.52 2.51 24.89
CA GLN A 503 -9.97 2.41 25.01
C GLN A 503 -10.53 1.73 23.75
N LEU A 504 -11.56 0.90 23.93
CA LEU A 504 -12.31 0.29 22.83
C LEU A 504 -13.78 0.72 22.90
N ASP A 505 -14.22 1.44 21.85
CA ASP A 505 -15.60 1.91 21.70
C ASP A 505 -16.28 1.20 20.52
N VAL A 506 -17.38 0.51 20.76
CA VAL A 506 -18.23 -0.08 19.73
C VAL A 506 -19.60 0.60 19.81
N ASN A 507 -19.85 1.50 18.87
CA ASN A 507 -20.93 2.48 18.91
C ASN A 507 -22.23 2.01 18.22
N GLY A 508 -23.29 2.74 18.47
CA GLY A 508 -24.59 2.54 17.81
C GLY A 508 -25.31 1.29 18.29
N THR A 509 -25.65 0.39 17.41
CA THR A 509 -26.24 -0.93 17.73
C THR A 509 -25.28 -2.07 17.41
N GLY A 510 -24.00 -1.75 17.25
CA GLY A 510 -22.97 -2.69 16.84
C GLY A 510 -22.71 -3.75 17.92
N THR A 511 -22.73 -5.01 17.50
CA THR A 511 -22.39 -6.13 18.38
C THR A 511 -20.90 -6.35 18.46
N THR A 512 -20.41 -6.88 19.58
CA THR A 512 -19.01 -7.24 19.76
C THR A 512 -18.86 -8.75 19.90
N THR A 513 -18.03 -9.36 19.05
CA THR A 513 -17.70 -10.79 19.12
C THR A 513 -16.19 -10.98 19.27
N LEU A 514 -15.78 -11.57 20.39
CA LEU A 514 -14.38 -11.77 20.75
C LEU A 514 -14.08 -13.26 20.89
N THR A 515 -13.05 -13.74 20.19
CA THR A 515 -12.66 -15.15 20.24
C THR A 515 -11.15 -15.30 20.42
N ALA A 516 -10.73 -15.78 21.59
CA ALA A 516 -9.36 -16.23 21.84
C ALA A 516 -9.33 -17.75 21.63
N SER A 517 -8.81 -18.17 20.44
CA SER A 517 -9.05 -19.54 19.94
C SER A 517 -8.16 -20.61 20.56
N SER A 518 -6.97 -20.25 21.05
CA SER A 518 -6.05 -21.24 21.62
C SER A 518 -6.44 -21.62 23.05
N SER A 519 -6.16 -22.86 23.42
CA SER A 519 -6.42 -23.34 24.77
C SER A 519 -5.60 -22.54 25.79
N GLY A 520 -6.29 -21.91 26.76
CA GLY A 520 -5.68 -21.08 27.79
C GLY A 520 -5.47 -19.62 27.40
N ALA A 521 -5.95 -19.18 26.23
CA ALA A 521 -5.90 -17.78 25.83
C ALA A 521 -7.03 -16.98 26.45
N ASP A 522 -6.71 -15.81 26.96
CA ASP A 522 -7.59 -14.94 27.71
C ASP A 522 -8.13 -13.79 26.86
N ILE A 523 -9.24 -13.20 27.33
CA ILE A 523 -9.79 -11.95 26.82
C ILE A 523 -9.77 -10.94 27.97
N ILE A 524 -8.95 -9.89 27.85
CA ILE A 524 -8.76 -8.90 28.91
C ILE A 524 -9.01 -7.50 28.36
N LEU A 525 -10.26 -7.10 28.26
CA LEU A 525 -10.70 -5.76 27.88
C LEU A 525 -11.20 -5.02 29.12
N PHE A 526 -10.27 -4.62 29.98
CA PHE A 526 -10.56 -4.16 31.35
C PHE A 526 -10.20 -2.67 31.54
N ASN A 527 -10.51 -1.85 30.56
CA ASN A 527 -10.42 -0.39 30.66
C ASN A 527 -11.80 0.20 31.03
N ALA A 528 -11.85 1.02 32.08
CA ALA A 528 -13.09 1.61 32.58
C ALA A 528 -13.75 2.61 31.60
N ALA A 529 -13.08 2.97 30.53
CA ALA A 529 -13.59 3.87 29.50
C ALA A 529 -14.16 3.14 28.28
N ASN A 530 -14.07 1.80 28.21
CA ASN A 530 -14.67 1.06 27.10
C ASN A 530 -16.18 1.29 27.03
N ASP A 531 -16.70 1.37 25.82
CA ASP A 531 -18.13 1.50 25.58
C ASP A 531 -18.60 0.43 24.58
N PHE A 532 -19.55 -0.42 25.03
CA PHE A 532 -20.15 -1.47 24.22
C PHE A 532 -21.66 -1.21 24.15
N GLU A 533 -22.11 -0.46 23.16
CA GLU A 533 -23.53 -0.11 23.03
C GLU A 533 -24.41 -1.33 22.63
N GLY A 534 -23.85 -2.30 21.92
CA GLY A 534 -24.52 -3.56 21.56
C GLY A 534 -24.10 -4.75 22.41
N ALA A 535 -24.64 -5.92 22.06
CA ALA A 535 -24.41 -7.15 22.84
C ALA A 535 -22.98 -7.69 22.61
N VAL A 536 -22.34 -8.20 23.69
CA VAL A 536 -20.96 -8.69 23.71
C VAL A 536 -20.93 -10.21 23.83
N SER A 537 -20.42 -10.89 22.82
CA SER A 537 -20.14 -12.33 22.80
C SER A 537 -18.66 -12.61 23.08
N THR A 538 -18.35 -13.62 23.91
CA THR A 538 -16.97 -13.98 24.23
C THR A 538 -16.72 -15.48 24.19
N SER A 539 -15.53 -15.87 23.71
CA SER A 539 -15.05 -17.25 23.76
C SER A 539 -13.56 -17.26 24.11
N GLY A 540 -13.18 -17.77 25.30
CA GLY A 540 -11.80 -17.75 25.78
C GLY A 540 -11.59 -18.57 27.06
N ALA A 541 -10.39 -18.48 27.64
CA ALA A 541 -10.07 -19.09 28.93
C ALA A 541 -10.56 -18.19 30.06
N ASP A 542 -9.78 -17.24 30.54
CA ASP A 542 -10.28 -16.21 31.45
C ASP A 542 -10.78 -15.00 30.63
N VAL A 543 -11.92 -14.45 31.06
CA VAL A 543 -12.49 -13.26 30.38
C VAL A 543 -12.71 -12.15 31.40
N LYS A 544 -12.21 -10.95 31.11
CA LYS A 544 -12.38 -9.72 31.88
C LYS A 544 -12.88 -8.60 31.00
N LEU A 545 -14.07 -8.11 31.28
CA LEU A 545 -14.70 -7.00 30.57
C LEU A 545 -15.01 -5.87 31.55
N TRP A 546 -14.83 -4.62 31.09
CA TRP A 546 -15.31 -3.44 31.80
C TRP A 546 -15.96 -2.49 30.81
N ALA A 547 -17.23 -2.14 31.03
CA ALA A 547 -17.97 -1.16 30.27
C ALA A 547 -18.20 0.12 31.11
N ALA A 548 -18.04 1.28 30.49
CA ALA A 548 -18.27 2.58 31.16
C ALA A 548 -19.73 2.76 31.59
N ASP A 549 -20.67 2.25 30.82
CA ASP A 549 -22.10 2.30 31.05
C ASP A 549 -22.70 0.92 31.30
N SER A 550 -23.78 0.54 30.65
CA SER A 550 -24.36 -0.80 30.71
C SER A 550 -23.65 -1.78 29.79
N ILE A 551 -23.80 -3.05 30.07
CA ILE A 551 -23.37 -4.11 29.16
C ILE A 551 -24.46 -5.16 28.99
N ASP A 552 -24.76 -5.55 27.77
CA ASP A 552 -25.56 -6.72 27.43
C ASP A 552 -24.62 -7.88 27.02
N LEU A 553 -24.69 -8.97 27.79
CA LEU A 553 -23.88 -10.15 27.52
C LEU A 553 -24.64 -11.11 26.60
N ALA A 554 -24.23 -11.15 25.33
CA ALA A 554 -24.62 -12.19 24.41
C ALA A 554 -23.98 -13.54 24.80
N ALA A 555 -23.89 -14.50 23.91
CA ALA A 555 -23.36 -15.82 24.27
C ALA A 555 -21.91 -15.77 24.76
N ALA A 556 -21.63 -16.30 25.94
CA ALA A 556 -20.27 -16.48 26.45
C ALA A 556 -19.94 -17.97 26.64
N THR A 557 -18.71 -18.34 26.23
CA THR A 557 -18.12 -19.66 26.52
C THR A 557 -16.77 -19.43 27.15
N VAL A 558 -16.70 -19.57 28.49
CA VAL A 558 -15.50 -19.29 29.29
C VAL A 558 -15.07 -20.54 30.02
N THR A 559 -13.86 -21.01 29.76
CA THR A 559 -13.33 -22.25 30.35
C THR A 559 -12.66 -22.04 31.70
N GLY A 560 -12.30 -20.81 32.04
CA GLY A 560 -11.77 -20.32 33.30
C GLY A 560 -12.72 -19.36 33.97
N ASP A 561 -12.21 -18.25 34.51
CA ASP A 561 -12.96 -17.25 35.27
C ASP A 561 -13.56 -16.16 34.39
N TYR A 562 -14.75 -15.67 34.74
CA TYR A 562 -15.45 -14.60 34.07
C TYR A 562 -15.67 -13.39 34.97
N THR A 563 -15.09 -12.26 34.64
CA THR A 563 -15.21 -11.02 35.39
C THR A 563 -15.82 -9.92 34.52
N VAL A 564 -16.97 -9.39 34.85
CA VAL A 564 -17.64 -8.32 34.12
C VAL A 564 -17.94 -7.15 35.08
N TYR A 565 -17.41 -5.97 34.71
CA TYR A 565 -17.71 -4.72 35.40
C TYR A 565 -18.50 -3.80 34.47
N ALA A 566 -19.49 -3.10 35.00
CA ALA A 566 -20.27 -2.10 34.29
C ALA A 566 -20.49 -0.86 35.13
N GLY A 567 -20.53 0.30 34.51
CA GLY A 567 -20.90 1.54 35.18
C GLY A 567 -22.32 1.51 35.73
N THR A 568 -23.26 0.92 34.98
CA THR A 568 -24.68 0.83 35.35
C THR A 568 -25.18 -0.61 35.37
N THR A 569 -25.96 -1.09 34.42
CA THR A 569 -26.59 -2.43 34.45
C THR A 569 -25.72 -3.50 33.73
N ILE A 570 -25.90 -4.74 34.16
CA ILE A 570 -25.44 -5.94 33.47
C ILE A 570 -26.66 -6.78 33.15
N ASP A 571 -26.93 -7.04 31.89
CA ASP A 571 -27.99 -7.88 31.39
C ASP A 571 -27.41 -8.99 30.50
N ASP A 572 -28.15 -10.10 30.29
CA ASP A 572 -27.77 -11.14 29.34
C ASP A 572 -28.86 -11.39 28.28
N SER A 573 -28.52 -11.23 27.03
CA SER A 573 -29.35 -11.65 25.88
C SER A 573 -28.98 -13.05 25.37
N GLY A 574 -27.87 -13.63 25.84
CA GLY A 574 -27.37 -14.94 25.43
C GLY A 574 -26.90 -15.82 26.60
N ALA A 575 -26.64 -17.10 26.30
CA ALA A 575 -26.24 -18.07 27.33
C ALA A 575 -24.82 -17.80 27.84
N GLN A 576 -24.67 -17.72 29.17
CA GLN A 576 -23.39 -17.60 29.85
C GLN A 576 -22.95 -19.01 30.31
N ILE A 577 -21.99 -19.62 29.61
CA ILE A 577 -21.45 -20.95 29.93
C ILE A 577 -20.06 -20.78 30.54
N ILE A 578 -19.97 -20.76 31.85
CA ILE A 578 -18.78 -20.46 32.62
C ILE A 578 -18.36 -21.68 33.43
N THR A 579 -17.10 -22.12 33.28
CA THR A 579 -16.59 -23.29 34.01
C THR A 579 -15.95 -22.90 35.35
N GLY A 580 -15.24 -21.79 35.39
CA GLY A 580 -14.62 -21.22 36.59
C GLY A 580 -15.55 -20.31 37.41
N ASP A 581 -14.97 -19.38 38.15
CA ASP A 581 -15.69 -18.42 38.95
C ASP A 581 -16.26 -17.27 38.11
N ALA A 582 -17.47 -16.81 38.44
CA ALA A 582 -18.16 -15.73 37.76
C ALA A 582 -18.33 -14.52 38.70
N THR A 583 -17.80 -13.36 38.32
CA THR A 583 -17.89 -12.11 39.08
C THR A 583 -18.51 -11.00 38.24
N PHE A 584 -19.64 -10.47 38.71
CA PHE A 584 -20.35 -9.37 38.08
C PHE A 584 -20.41 -8.16 39.03
N LYS A 585 -19.97 -6.99 38.53
CA LYS A 585 -19.93 -5.78 39.35
C LYS A 585 -20.53 -4.58 38.63
N THR A 586 -21.46 -3.89 39.30
CA THR A 586 -21.95 -2.59 38.88
C THR A 586 -21.44 -1.49 39.82
N HIS A 587 -21.16 -0.29 39.25
CA HIS A 587 -20.62 0.83 40.03
C HIS A 587 -21.68 1.83 40.49
N ALA A 588 -22.81 1.97 39.77
CA ALA A 588 -23.89 2.85 40.19
C ALA A 588 -24.74 2.20 41.29
N ALA A 589 -25.09 2.95 42.34
CA ALA A 589 -25.77 2.44 43.50
C ALA A 589 -27.21 1.91 43.28
N SER A 590 -27.84 2.28 42.15
CA SER A 590 -29.20 1.85 41.77
C SER A 590 -29.24 0.86 40.62
N SER A 591 -28.16 0.23 40.30
CA SER A 591 -28.02 -0.69 39.19
C SER A 591 -28.53 -2.10 39.50
N SER A 592 -28.90 -2.84 38.46
CA SER A 592 -29.30 -4.25 38.52
C SER A 592 -28.35 -5.15 37.76
N ILE A 593 -28.29 -6.41 38.17
CA ILE A 593 -27.63 -7.49 37.44
C ILE A 593 -28.73 -8.50 37.09
N THR A 594 -28.98 -8.72 35.81
CA THR A 594 -30.02 -9.62 35.31
C THR A 594 -29.38 -10.65 34.41
N LEU A 595 -29.22 -11.86 34.88
CA LEU A 595 -28.62 -12.98 34.15
C LEU A 595 -29.67 -14.11 34.06
N ASP A 596 -30.76 -13.82 33.35
CA ASP A 596 -31.96 -14.67 33.37
C ASP A 596 -32.10 -15.55 32.11
N HIS A 597 -31.13 -15.57 31.25
CA HIS A 597 -31.16 -16.46 30.09
C HIS A 597 -31.29 -17.94 30.50
N ALA A 598 -32.24 -18.65 29.93
CA ALA A 598 -32.66 -19.99 30.34
C ALA A 598 -31.60 -21.10 30.20
N SER A 599 -30.47 -20.79 29.58
CA SER A 599 -29.35 -21.72 29.32
C SER A 599 -28.06 -21.35 30.05
N ASN A 600 -28.07 -20.36 30.96
CA ASN A 600 -26.89 -20.04 31.76
C ASN A 600 -26.40 -21.22 32.57
N SER A 601 -25.09 -21.34 32.72
CA SER A 601 -24.46 -22.39 33.50
C SER A 601 -23.19 -21.86 34.16
N PHE A 602 -23.20 -21.77 35.49
CA PHE A 602 -22.11 -21.30 36.33
C PHE A 602 -21.48 -22.48 37.08
N GLY A 603 -20.29 -22.89 36.68
CA GLY A 603 -19.61 -24.07 37.23
C GLY A 603 -18.88 -23.82 38.54
N GLY A 604 -18.36 -22.60 38.74
CA GLY A 604 -17.67 -22.16 39.95
C GLY A 604 -18.53 -21.33 40.89
N SER A 605 -17.90 -20.40 41.64
CA SER A 605 -18.62 -19.47 42.51
C SER A 605 -19.27 -18.35 41.69
N PHE A 606 -20.45 -17.91 42.14
CA PHE A 606 -21.18 -16.78 41.54
C PHE A 606 -21.12 -15.59 42.52
N ASP A 607 -20.46 -14.53 42.11
CA ASP A 607 -20.22 -13.33 42.89
C ASP A 607 -20.85 -12.09 42.24
N THR A 608 -21.50 -11.26 43.02
CA THR A 608 -22.04 -9.97 42.59
C THR A 608 -21.58 -8.87 43.54
N VAL A 609 -21.06 -7.76 42.96
CA VAL A 609 -20.55 -6.62 43.72
C VAL A 609 -21.26 -5.34 43.29
N GLY A 610 -21.83 -4.62 44.25
CA GLY A 610 -22.61 -3.39 43.94
C GLY A 610 -24.07 -3.72 43.55
N GLY A 611 -24.79 -2.69 43.07
CA GLY A 611 -26.18 -2.81 42.67
C GLY A 611 -27.17 -2.96 43.81
N ILE A 612 -28.46 -2.94 43.47
CA ILE A 612 -29.55 -3.10 44.45
C ILE A 612 -29.94 -4.56 44.64
N GLY A 613 -29.58 -5.46 43.74
CA GLY A 613 -29.89 -6.88 43.78
C GLY A 613 -29.58 -7.57 42.47
N TYR A 614 -29.88 -8.85 42.36
CA TYR A 614 -29.68 -9.61 41.12
C TYR A 614 -30.77 -10.64 40.84
N LEU A 615 -30.95 -10.95 39.56
CA LEU A 615 -31.73 -12.08 39.06
C LEU A 615 -30.76 -13.01 38.30
N VAL A 616 -30.70 -14.28 38.66
CA VAL A 616 -29.86 -15.26 37.97
C VAL A 616 -30.58 -16.58 37.74
N ASN A 617 -30.44 -17.12 36.52
CA ASN A 617 -30.77 -18.50 36.19
C ASN A 617 -29.50 -19.32 36.07
N ASP A 618 -29.51 -20.55 36.60
CA ASP A 618 -28.39 -21.48 36.47
C ASP A 618 -28.87 -22.87 36.07
N THR A 619 -28.30 -23.41 35.02
CA THR A 619 -28.62 -24.78 34.54
C THR A 619 -27.55 -25.81 34.91
N SER A 620 -26.48 -25.41 35.60
CA SER A 620 -25.43 -26.32 36.05
C SER A 620 -26.01 -27.43 36.93
N ALA A 621 -25.69 -28.67 36.60
CA ALA A 621 -26.10 -29.82 37.41
C ALA A 621 -25.33 -29.89 38.75
N SER A 622 -24.13 -29.29 38.83
CA SER A 622 -23.34 -29.15 40.06
C SER A 622 -23.97 -28.12 41.01
N GLY A 623 -24.80 -27.24 40.50
CA GLY A 623 -25.46 -26.16 41.22
C GLY A 623 -24.64 -24.87 41.27
N ILE A 624 -25.22 -23.86 41.90
CA ILE A 624 -24.62 -22.52 42.04
C ILE A 624 -24.12 -22.31 43.47
N VAL A 625 -22.92 -21.76 43.60
CA VAL A 625 -22.33 -21.34 44.89
C VAL A 625 -22.38 -19.83 44.98
N ILE A 626 -23.28 -19.26 45.78
CA ILE A 626 -23.44 -17.82 45.93
C ILE A 626 -22.38 -17.29 46.88
N THR A 627 -21.58 -16.33 46.45
CA THR A 627 -20.64 -15.65 47.34
C THR A 627 -21.37 -14.70 48.28
N GLY A 628 -20.95 -14.64 49.54
CA GLY A 628 -21.59 -13.78 50.57
C GLY A 628 -21.41 -12.30 50.26
N ARG A 629 -22.53 -11.55 50.28
CA ARG A 629 -22.55 -10.09 50.00
C ARG A 629 -23.65 -9.37 50.77
N THR A 630 -23.50 -8.06 50.90
CA THR A 630 -24.56 -7.16 51.35
C THR A 630 -25.21 -6.53 50.11
N LEU A 631 -26.51 -6.73 49.95
CA LEU A 631 -27.33 -6.27 48.83
C LEU A 631 -28.53 -5.50 49.37
N GLU A 632 -28.85 -4.34 48.81
CA GLU A 632 -29.99 -3.53 49.30
C GLU A 632 -31.32 -3.92 48.65
N GLY A 633 -31.29 -4.55 47.46
CA GLY A 633 -32.48 -4.97 46.71
C GLY A 633 -32.78 -6.46 46.80
N ASN A 634 -33.52 -6.95 45.82
CA ASN A 634 -33.99 -8.33 45.74
C ASN A 634 -32.90 -9.28 45.26
N VAL A 635 -32.93 -10.50 45.74
CA VAL A 635 -32.15 -11.63 45.25
C VAL A 635 -33.07 -12.67 44.66
N THR A 636 -32.91 -12.99 43.39
CA THR A 636 -33.70 -14.07 42.75
C THR A 636 -32.72 -15.05 42.08
N VAL A 637 -32.80 -16.31 42.49
CA VAL A 637 -31.97 -17.42 41.96
C VAL A 637 -32.89 -18.54 41.50
N THR A 638 -32.71 -18.95 40.23
CA THR A 638 -33.35 -20.17 39.71
C THR A 638 -32.27 -21.15 39.29
N ALA A 639 -32.20 -22.31 39.92
CA ALA A 639 -31.13 -23.28 39.64
C ALA A 639 -31.70 -24.69 39.36
N LYS A 640 -31.06 -25.40 38.44
CA LYS A 640 -31.31 -26.83 38.18
C LYS A 640 -30.47 -27.76 39.05
N GLY A 641 -29.44 -27.25 39.69
CA GLY A 641 -28.60 -27.93 40.68
C GLY A 641 -28.85 -27.46 42.10
N PRO A 642 -28.07 -27.93 43.09
CA PRO A 642 -28.12 -27.40 44.46
C PRO A 642 -27.74 -25.92 44.52
N VAL A 643 -28.33 -25.20 45.51
CA VAL A 643 -27.91 -23.83 45.81
C VAL A 643 -27.19 -23.81 47.15
N THR A 644 -25.97 -23.32 47.17
CA THR A 644 -25.15 -23.19 48.37
C THR A 644 -24.56 -21.78 48.49
N GLN A 645 -23.94 -21.43 49.58
CA GLN A 645 -23.24 -20.17 49.78
C GLN A 645 -21.84 -20.38 50.35
N SER A 646 -20.91 -19.51 50.00
CA SER A 646 -19.55 -19.50 50.54
C SER A 646 -19.30 -18.41 51.59
N GLY A 647 -20.21 -17.44 51.76
CA GLY A 647 -20.12 -16.34 52.72
C GLY A 647 -21.48 -15.86 53.20
N ALA A 648 -21.52 -14.84 54.07
CA ALA A 648 -22.76 -14.30 54.62
C ALA A 648 -23.54 -13.50 53.55
N LEU A 649 -24.84 -13.76 53.44
CA LEU A 649 -25.80 -13.03 52.63
C LEU A 649 -26.58 -12.03 53.48
N VAL A 650 -26.40 -10.74 53.26
CA VAL A 650 -27.21 -9.67 53.86
C VAL A 650 -28.06 -9.07 52.75
N VAL A 651 -29.38 -9.34 52.79
CA VAL A 651 -30.32 -8.97 51.71
C VAL A 651 -31.35 -7.99 52.19
N GLY A 652 -31.34 -6.77 51.67
CA GLY A 652 -32.28 -5.71 52.04
C GLY A 652 -33.69 -5.88 51.46
N GLY A 653 -33.81 -6.52 50.29
CA GLY A 653 -35.06 -6.83 49.60
C GLY A 653 -35.55 -8.26 49.76
N LEU A 654 -36.48 -8.67 48.89
CA LEU A 654 -37.02 -10.03 48.86
C LEU A 654 -35.94 -11.02 48.39
N THR A 655 -35.91 -12.19 49.04
CA THR A 655 -35.08 -13.32 48.61
C THR A 655 -35.94 -14.42 48.01
N THR A 656 -35.70 -14.79 46.76
CA THR A 656 -36.44 -15.89 46.10
C THR A 656 -35.41 -16.88 45.53
N ILE A 657 -35.41 -18.12 46.03
CA ILE A 657 -34.55 -19.18 45.54
C ILE A 657 -35.35 -20.38 45.10
N THR A 658 -35.25 -20.76 43.85
CA THR A 658 -35.92 -21.89 43.23
C THR A 658 -34.90 -22.91 42.75
N ALA A 659 -34.85 -24.07 43.42
CA ALA A 659 -34.01 -25.21 43.06
C ALA A 659 -34.88 -26.51 43.13
N THR A 660 -35.85 -26.61 42.22
CA THR A 660 -36.89 -27.66 42.28
C THR A 660 -36.26 -29.07 42.32
N GLY A 661 -36.59 -29.82 43.41
CA GLY A 661 -36.09 -31.18 43.63
C GLY A 661 -34.58 -31.24 44.00
N LYS A 662 -33.97 -30.11 44.37
CA LYS A 662 -32.55 -29.98 44.76
C LYS A 662 -32.46 -29.32 46.14
N ASN A 663 -31.28 -29.45 46.76
CA ASN A 663 -31.07 -28.89 48.10
C ASN A 663 -30.74 -27.40 48.02
N ILE A 664 -31.23 -26.66 49.03
CA ILE A 664 -30.84 -25.25 49.25
C ILE A 664 -30.19 -25.19 50.64
N THR A 665 -28.94 -24.73 50.70
CA THR A 665 -28.18 -24.63 51.95
C THR A 665 -27.63 -23.21 52.12
N LEU A 666 -28.33 -22.39 52.87
CA LEU A 666 -27.98 -21.03 53.26
C LEU A 666 -27.70 -21.00 54.79
N ALA A 667 -26.61 -21.70 55.17
CA ALA A 667 -26.35 -22.02 56.56
C ALA A 667 -25.31 -21.14 57.27
N ASN A 668 -24.92 -20.00 56.66
CA ASN A 668 -23.98 -19.06 57.28
C ASN A 668 -24.67 -18.33 58.46
N GLU A 669 -24.06 -18.38 59.68
CA GLU A 669 -24.62 -17.79 60.90
C GLU A 669 -24.72 -16.26 60.89
N SER A 670 -24.07 -15.59 59.91
CA SER A 670 -24.09 -14.12 59.70
C SER A 670 -25.07 -13.70 58.62
N ASN A 671 -25.87 -14.57 58.04
CA ASN A 671 -26.94 -14.18 57.12
C ASN A 671 -27.92 -13.23 57.77
N ASP A 672 -28.44 -12.26 56.99
CA ASP A 672 -29.43 -11.30 57.48
C ASP A 672 -30.39 -10.95 56.32
N PHE A 673 -31.58 -11.62 56.32
CA PHE A 673 -32.62 -11.40 55.30
C PHE A 673 -33.66 -10.41 55.86
N LYS A 674 -33.60 -9.16 55.39
CA LYS A 674 -34.44 -8.05 55.88
C LYS A 674 -35.91 -8.13 55.48
N GLN A 675 -36.23 -8.86 54.40
CA GLN A 675 -37.58 -9.04 53.88
C GLN A 675 -37.90 -10.54 53.74
N ALA A 676 -39.07 -10.85 53.21
CA ALA A 676 -39.51 -12.22 53.04
C ALA A 676 -38.59 -13.10 52.23
N VAL A 677 -38.39 -14.37 52.68
CA VAL A 677 -37.57 -15.36 51.99
C VAL A 677 -38.47 -16.47 51.43
N LYS A 678 -38.49 -16.62 50.11
CA LYS A 678 -39.26 -17.66 49.42
C LYS A 678 -38.30 -18.73 48.87
N LEU A 679 -38.54 -20.01 49.28
CA LEU A 679 -37.67 -21.14 48.96
C LEU A 679 -38.46 -22.27 48.30
N VAL A 680 -38.00 -22.73 47.11
CA VAL A 680 -38.56 -23.91 46.45
C VAL A 680 -37.44 -24.93 46.26
N GLY A 681 -37.50 -26.07 47.01
CA GLY A 681 -36.40 -27.03 46.95
C GLY A 681 -36.75 -28.42 47.50
N ALA A 682 -35.77 -29.34 47.52
CA ALA A 682 -35.89 -30.65 48.15
C ALA A 682 -35.60 -30.51 49.62
N ASN A 683 -34.36 -30.53 50.08
CA ASN A 683 -34.03 -30.23 51.48
C ASN A 683 -33.53 -28.78 51.56
N VAL A 684 -34.07 -28.05 52.53
CA VAL A 684 -33.75 -26.65 52.72
C VAL A 684 -33.17 -26.40 54.09
N GLU A 685 -32.02 -25.77 54.19
CA GLU A 685 -31.45 -25.25 55.42
C GLU A 685 -31.20 -23.77 55.30
N ILE A 686 -31.73 -22.94 56.15
CA ILE A 686 -31.54 -21.51 56.21
C ILE A 686 -31.20 -21.03 57.59
N VAL A 687 -30.26 -20.14 57.73
CA VAL A 687 -29.88 -19.48 58.98
C VAL A 687 -30.00 -17.97 58.80
N ASP A 688 -30.53 -17.26 59.77
CA ASP A 688 -30.60 -15.80 59.84
C ASP A 688 -30.13 -15.32 61.22
N THR A 689 -29.24 -14.33 61.23
CA THR A 689 -28.72 -13.78 62.50
C THR A 689 -29.74 -12.99 63.30
N ASN A 690 -30.85 -12.56 62.69
CA ASN A 690 -31.92 -11.75 63.23
C ASN A 690 -33.28 -12.50 63.13
N SER A 691 -34.37 -11.78 62.97
CA SER A 691 -35.70 -12.35 62.71
C SER A 691 -35.86 -12.64 61.19
N ILE A 692 -36.49 -13.75 60.85
CA ILE A 692 -36.79 -14.16 59.52
C ILE A 692 -38.28 -14.15 59.21
N ASP A 693 -38.67 -13.62 58.05
CA ASP A 693 -40.00 -13.75 57.47
C ASP A 693 -39.96 -14.82 56.34
N LEU A 694 -40.70 -15.90 56.54
CA LEU A 694 -40.81 -16.97 55.55
C LEU A 694 -41.93 -16.63 54.59
N GLY A 695 -41.51 -16.17 53.32
CA GLY A 695 -42.42 -16.03 52.20
C GLY A 695 -42.94 -17.37 51.69
N ALA A 696 -43.81 -17.38 50.69
CA ALA A 696 -44.41 -18.62 50.18
C ALA A 696 -43.32 -19.62 49.72
N SER A 697 -43.21 -20.76 50.44
CA SER A 697 -42.14 -21.75 50.21
C SER A 697 -42.72 -23.14 49.95
N THR A 698 -42.04 -23.90 49.05
CA THR A 698 -42.40 -25.29 48.70
C THR A 698 -41.19 -26.20 48.94
N VAL A 699 -41.20 -27.07 49.91
CA VAL A 699 -40.08 -27.94 50.26
C VAL A 699 -40.54 -29.41 50.26
N THR A 700 -39.98 -30.21 49.35
CA THR A 700 -40.43 -31.63 49.24
C THR A 700 -39.72 -32.59 50.22
N GLY A 701 -38.66 -32.15 50.88
CA GLY A 701 -37.94 -32.90 51.93
C GLY A 701 -37.89 -32.12 53.25
N THR A 702 -36.77 -32.13 53.94
CA THR A 702 -36.58 -31.47 55.23
C THR A 702 -36.47 -29.96 55.12
N TYR A 703 -37.09 -29.23 56.04
CA TYR A 703 -36.97 -27.77 56.14
C TYR A 703 -36.37 -27.38 57.48
N LYS A 704 -35.18 -26.83 57.51
CA LYS A 704 -34.52 -26.41 58.76
C LYS A 704 -34.30 -24.88 58.70
N VAL A 705 -34.91 -24.21 59.70
CA VAL A 705 -34.78 -22.74 59.87
C VAL A 705 -34.11 -22.50 61.22
N THR A 706 -33.02 -21.77 61.25
CA THR A 706 -32.31 -21.34 62.45
C THR A 706 -32.21 -19.80 62.41
N THR A 707 -32.60 -19.15 63.51
CA THR A 707 -32.60 -17.68 63.54
C THR A 707 -32.17 -17.16 64.91
N GLY A 708 -31.54 -16.00 64.97
CA GLY A 708 -31.23 -15.27 66.20
C GLY A 708 -32.39 -14.43 66.72
N GLY A 709 -33.51 -14.29 65.99
CA GLY A 709 -34.70 -13.54 66.31
C GLY A 709 -36.01 -14.33 66.14
N ALA A 710 -37.14 -13.62 65.97
CA ALA A 710 -38.43 -14.22 65.72
C ALA A 710 -38.52 -14.89 64.33
N VAL A 711 -39.35 -15.93 64.20
CA VAL A 711 -39.78 -16.53 62.96
C VAL A 711 -41.21 -16.15 62.65
N ILE A 712 -41.48 -15.55 61.51
CA ILE A 712 -42.85 -15.28 61.05
C ILE A 712 -43.00 -15.83 59.60
N ASP A 713 -44.24 -16.00 59.14
CA ASP A 713 -44.54 -16.33 57.76
C ASP A 713 -45.51 -15.31 57.18
N SER A 714 -45.10 -14.73 56.03
CA SER A 714 -45.94 -13.85 55.17
C SER A 714 -46.55 -14.60 54.00
N GLY A 715 -46.24 -15.88 53.82
CA GLY A 715 -46.76 -16.71 52.74
C GLY A 715 -46.89 -18.17 53.10
N THR A 716 -47.63 -18.93 52.29
CA THR A 716 -47.87 -20.36 52.45
C THR A 716 -46.59 -21.17 52.59
N GLN A 717 -46.51 -22.02 53.63
CA GLN A 717 -45.43 -23.01 53.76
C GLN A 717 -45.98 -24.39 53.39
N GLU A 718 -45.57 -24.84 52.13
CA GLU A 718 -45.97 -26.18 51.63
C GLU A 718 -44.77 -27.13 51.83
N ILE A 719 -44.76 -27.89 52.94
CA ILE A 719 -43.62 -28.68 53.39
C ILE A 719 -43.99 -30.16 53.52
N THR A 720 -43.41 -31.02 52.68
CA THR A 720 -43.69 -32.44 52.67
C THR A 720 -42.90 -33.19 53.74
N GLY A 721 -41.71 -32.78 54.11
CA GLY A 721 -40.83 -33.43 55.05
C GLY A 721 -40.84 -32.76 56.45
N VAL A 722 -39.95 -33.22 57.32
CA VAL A 722 -39.88 -32.70 58.72
C VAL A 722 -39.42 -31.24 58.70
N THR A 723 -40.17 -30.34 59.32
CA THR A 723 -39.81 -28.96 59.59
C THR A 723 -39.10 -28.84 60.92
N THR A 724 -37.94 -28.25 61.01
CA THR A 724 -37.19 -28.02 62.26
C THR A 724 -36.92 -26.53 62.44
N ILE A 725 -37.32 -25.94 63.52
CA ILE A 725 -37.16 -24.52 63.84
C ILE A 725 -36.35 -24.33 65.10
N VAL A 726 -35.33 -23.44 65.00
CA VAL A 726 -34.42 -23.05 66.07
C VAL A 726 -34.44 -21.54 66.18
N ALA A 727 -35.30 -20.96 67.07
CA ALA A 727 -35.42 -19.50 67.19
C ALA A 727 -34.75 -18.95 68.47
N GLY A 728 -34.26 -19.85 69.35
CA GLY A 728 -33.78 -19.44 70.64
C GLY A 728 -34.94 -19.28 71.69
N SER A 729 -34.66 -19.47 72.97
CA SER A 729 -35.69 -19.50 74.02
C SER A 729 -36.36 -18.16 74.30
N SER A 730 -35.91 -17.05 73.72
CA SER A 730 -36.50 -15.72 73.98
C SER A 730 -37.33 -15.20 72.78
N ASN A 731 -37.37 -15.89 71.65
CA ASN A 731 -37.97 -15.42 70.42
C ASN A 731 -39.26 -16.17 70.05
N ASN A 732 -40.24 -15.46 69.51
CA ASN A 732 -41.52 -16.06 69.13
C ASN A 732 -41.42 -16.74 67.77
N ILE A 733 -42.22 -17.78 67.58
CA ILE A 733 -42.44 -18.48 66.34
C ILE A 733 -43.93 -18.34 66.01
N THR A 734 -44.22 -17.66 64.87
CA THR A 734 -45.58 -17.43 64.40
C THR A 734 -45.65 -17.88 62.96
N LEU A 735 -46.14 -19.10 62.74
CA LEU A 735 -46.37 -19.67 61.38
C LEU A 735 -47.91 -19.85 61.29
N ASP A 736 -48.60 -18.70 61.12
CA ASP A 736 -50.04 -18.66 61.22
C ASP A 736 -50.78 -18.38 59.93
N HIS A 737 -50.04 -18.43 58.77
CA HIS A 737 -50.68 -18.31 57.48
C HIS A 737 -51.73 -19.43 57.28
N SER A 738 -52.92 -19.05 56.88
CA SER A 738 -54.11 -19.94 56.91
C SER A 738 -54.08 -21.12 55.94
N THR A 739 -53.15 -21.09 54.98
CA THR A 739 -52.94 -22.13 53.95
C THR A 739 -51.59 -22.85 54.10
N ASN A 740 -50.99 -22.79 55.27
CA ASN A 740 -49.82 -23.62 55.58
C ASN A 740 -50.19 -25.11 55.57
N ASN A 741 -49.32 -25.93 54.97
CA ASN A 741 -49.45 -27.36 54.87
C ASN A 741 -48.11 -28.04 55.26
N PHE A 742 -48.03 -28.57 56.47
CA PHE A 742 -46.93 -29.34 57.05
C PHE A 742 -47.26 -30.83 56.99
N ALA A 743 -47.04 -31.52 55.92
CA ALA A 743 -47.38 -32.91 55.72
C ALA A 743 -46.61 -33.89 56.66
N ALA A 744 -45.59 -33.43 57.38
CA ALA A 744 -44.80 -34.17 58.32
C ALA A 744 -44.60 -33.35 59.60
N ALA A 745 -43.96 -33.96 60.64
CA ALA A 745 -43.80 -33.35 61.97
C ALA A 745 -43.08 -31.98 61.92
N VAL A 746 -43.62 -30.98 62.61
CA VAL A 746 -42.97 -29.70 62.94
C VAL A 746 -42.25 -29.84 64.27
N LYS A 747 -40.93 -29.79 64.27
CA LYS A 747 -40.04 -29.89 65.42
C LYS A 747 -39.57 -28.49 65.84
N ILE A 748 -40.04 -28.00 66.99
CA ILE A 748 -39.49 -26.78 67.55
C ILE A 748 -38.36 -27.19 68.56
N VAL A 749 -37.12 -26.77 68.19
CA VAL A 749 -35.96 -27.05 69.05
C VAL A 749 -35.85 -26.01 70.20
N SER A 750 -36.14 -24.75 69.85
CA SER A 750 -36.19 -23.63 70.78
C SER A 750 -37.10 -22.52 70.26
N GLY A 751 -37.89 -21.90 71.12
CA GLY A 751 -38.79 -20.79 70.90
C GLY A 751 -39.43 -20.32 72.19
N ASN A 752 -39.95 -19.07 72.23
CA ASN A 752 -40.68 -18.52 73.40
C ASN A 752 -42.19 -18.85 73.28
N ASN A 753 -42.93 -18.11 72.51
CA ASN A 753 -44.32 -18.40 72.16
C ASN A 753 -44.37 -18.99 70.75
N VAL A 754 -45.16 -20.03 70.57
CA VAL A 754 -45.28 -20.75 69.31
C VAL A 754 -46.74 -20.76 68.86
N ALA A 755 -47.01 -20.23 67.69
CA ALA A 755 -48.29 -20.32 67.01
C ALA A 755 -48.03 -20.96 65.62
N ILE A 756 -48.75 -22.04 65.31
CA ILE A 756 -48.65 -22.75 64.02
C ILE A 756 -50.09 -23.02 63.58
N THR A 757 -50.35 -22.65 62.29
CA THR A 757 -51.59 -23.03 61.62
C THR A 757 -51.20 -24.02 60.48
N ASP A 758 -52.05 -25.04 60.35
CA ASP A 758 -51.94 -26.07 59.33
C ASP A 758 -53.32 -26.22 58.66
N GLU A 759 -53.35 -26.23 57.29
CA GLU A 759 -54.64 -26.39 56.61
C GLU A 759 -55.26 -27.76 56.86
N ASP A 760 -54.44 -28.78 56.98
CA ASP A 760 -54.83 -30.12 57.38
C ASP A 760 -54.56 -30.31 58.88
N ALA A 761 -54.73 -31.45 59.46
CA ALA A 761 -54.41 -31.69 60.89
C ALA A 761 -52.90 -31.99 61.04
N ILE A 762 -52.22 -31.29 61.96
CA ILE A 762 -50.79 -31.54 62.30
C ILE A 762 -50.64 -32.92 62.98
#